data_740b83bcefa933cbc4681930e0babefa
#
_entry.id   740b83bcefa933cbc4681930e0babefa
#
_cell.length_a   1.000
_cell.length_b   1.000
_cell.length_c   1.000
_cell.angle_alpha   90.00
_cell.angle_beta   90.00
_cell.angle_gamma   90.00
#
_symmetry.space_group_name_H-M   'P 1'
#
loop_
_entity.id
_entity.type
_entity.pdbx_description
1 polymer ?
#
loop_
_entity_poly.entity_id
_entity_poly.type
_entity_poly.pdbx_seq_one_letter_code
_entity_poly.pdbx_strand_id
1 'polypeptide(L)'
;MYNHPLYSVPYLILHFTVFRIKIPYSCKEAFMKRLFPWTVPAFVLFLIVLFFTFRASPVFPPAAERPAEQAEQASTEVVILTTTDIHGKCWDVNLLTGQEEKNNLLRISTAIRQIRQKYGPENVLLIDNGDLFQGTQVSQVQLQQRSAGTSNDPPAMAVCLKEIGYDAFVPGNHEFNFEWDNMRGVYQWLEENGVPVLAANICHDGSDPAFARGDNAFTPYIIKTISVNGHDHKIGILGFENTDITRWDQPANYPGLMFRHPENDTWSMAWEAGLYLPQMKDEGCEFIIVSYHSGMGEAGSGLRFGINTEDQGARMIRESEGIDFVILGHDHTSSYSNTSRTDRAGKQIPVVNGGGTDLTKSVFRFSEDPEGRLVWELTDSENLNPGDYEADQALKEKIRPYAAAAEAEIEKPIGTTGDGWDQSYEFLTRQTDTVDLVSSAIMEIPTRRLREKYGESGTAALKSVAGLDHLDVDMSVNSFVNSGYTVSPGDFTMRDVYRLYTYSNTIYVLPIYGRDIRSVLEENAEDHLKARRINGQVYIYEKGSNFTNLVFGGLNFTYDLSKPKGSRVRIEGFSNGRPFEEDTLYLASVNNYILGNSSCGMRSFSEKDAIWSQADDENGGTIHDMIAEYVRERCAAQGELTPDSFNWHWSVICPEDPDAPSSSDLEAAATLADQPEDGHTYVLYHEASGTALTDKVKGTGLKGAEIEAYENILLAPLPENTLVFTARVNDDGTFLLSDAQGRYLSAIYGGVKLTKSPSKNDLSLWKSVPGRGGMNLINMGLKDNKALQYYSQSYITFSVSRSSPFIFNFYETEGE
;
A
#
# COMPACT_ATOMS: atom_id res chain seq x y z
N MET A 1 -58.98 21.06 -20.23
CA MET A 1 -59.65 21.66 -21.44
C MET A 1 -58.59 22.34 -22.26
N TYR A 2 -58.58 21.96 -23.56
CA TYR A 2 -57.79 22.52 -24.68
C TYR A 2 -56.26 22.30 -24.68
N ASN A 3 -55.77 21.32 -25.42
CA ASN A 3 -55.57 21.02 -26.86
C ASN A 3 -54.43 21.75 -27.55
N HIS A 4 -53.48 20.98 -27.83
CA HIS A 4 -52.47 20.67 -28.88
C HIS A 4 -52.36 21.67 -30.12
N PRO A 5 -51.27 21.63 -30.92
CA PRO A 5 -50.72 20.43 -31.56
C PRO A 5 -49.15 20.34 -31.70
N LEU A 6 -48.72 19.11 -31.74
CA LEU A 6 -47.61 18.39 -32.31
C LEU A 6 -47.01 18.91 -33.64
N TYR A 7 -45.67 18.91 -33.73
CA TYR A 7 -44.99 18.54 -34.98
C TYR A 7 -43.98 17.43 -34.69
N SER A 8 -44.23 16.28 -35.29
CA SER A 8 -43.40 15.09 -35.29
C SER A 8 -42.44 15.10 -36.47
N VAL A 9 -41.16 14.78 -36.22
CA VAL A 9 -40.19 14.34 -37.23
C VAL A 9 -39.77 12.90 -36.86
N PRO A 10 -39.84 11.95 -37.79
CA PRO A 10 -39.55 10.55 -37.49
C PRO A 10 -38.04 10.28 -37.52
N TYR A 11 -37.54 9.81 -36.42
CA TYR A 11 -36.22 9.16 -36.36
C TYR A 11 -36.34 7.72 -36.86
N LEU A 12 -35.61 7.40 -37.91
CA LEU A 12 -35.44 6.07 -38.43
C LEU A 12 -34.46 5.31 -37.56
N ILE A 13 -34.91 4.44 -36.66
CA ILE A 13 -34.06 3.55 -35.87
C ILE A 13 -33.84 2.27 -36.68
N LEU A 14 -32.58 2.07 -37.15
CA LEU A 14 -32.16 0.80 -37.72
C LEU A 14 -31.75 -0.14 -36.57
N HIS A 15 -32.58 -1.11 -36.26
CA HIS A 15 -32.22 -2.24 -35.41
C HIS A 15 -31.37 -3.23 -36.19
N PHE A 16 -30.11 -3.38 -35.85
CA PHE A 16 -29.31 -4.52 -36.26
C PHE A 16 -29.50 -5.67 -35.27
N THR A 17 -30.22 -6.69 -35.68
CA THR A 17 -30.31 -7.96 -34.94
C THR A 17 -29.08 -8.79 -35.27
N VAL A 18 -28.16 -8.95 -34.32
CA VAL A 18 -26.98 -9.82 -34.46
C VAL A 18 -27.40 -11.25 -34.19
N PHE A 19 -27.59 -12.06 -35.23
CA PHE A 19 -27.69 -13.51 -35.12
C PHE A 19 -26.30 -14.09 -34.76
N ARG A 20 -26.15 -14.66 -33.55
CA ARG A 20 -25.00 -15.47 -33.19
C ARG A 20 -25.11 -16.84 -33.83
N ILE A 21 -24.42 -17.06 -34.94
CA ILE A 21 -24.20 -18.40 -35.52
C ILE A 21 -22.89 -18.95 -34.92
N LYS A 22 -23.00 -20.04 -34.19
CA LYS A 22 -21.81 -20.82 -33.73
C LYS A 22 -21.27 -21.63 -34.92
N ILE A 23 -20.13 -21.22 -35.46
CA ILE A 23 -19.39 -21.97 -36.48
C ILE A 23 -18.23 -22.72 -35.78
N PRO A 24 -18.06 -24.05 -36.06
CA PRO A 24 -16.96 -24.79 -35.47
C PRO A 24 -15.58 -24.32 -35.98
N TYR A 25 -14.59 -24.40 -35.15
CA TYR A 25 -13.24 -23.82 -35.32
C TYR A 25 -12.48 -24.30 -36.58
N SER A 26 -12.84 -25.45 -37.17
CA SER A 26 -12.20 -26.03 -38.36
C SER A 26 -12.56 -25.37 -39.72
N CYS A 27 -13.55 -24.46 -39.72
CA CYS A 27 -13.98 -23.81 -40.96
C CYS A 27 -13.53 -22.36 -41.13
N LYS A 28 -12.87 -21.75 -40.16
CA LYS A 28 -12.46 -20.34 -40.20
C LYS A 28 -11.34 -20.03 -41.19
N GLU A 29 -10.37 -20.93 -41.35
CA GLU A 29 -9.25 -20.71 -42.28
C GLU A 29 -9.63 -20.74 -43.76
N ALA A 30 -10.56 -21.59 -44.15
CA ALA A 30 -11.01 -21.72 -45.55
C ALA A 30 -11.87 -20.53 -46.03
N PHE A 31 -12.58 -19.90 -45.12
CA PHE A 31 -13.46 -18.75 -45.41
C PHE A 31 -12.68 -17.45 -45.55
N MET A 32 -11.64 -17.25 -44.79
CA MET A 32 -10.81 -16.05 -44.84
C MET A 32 -9.91 -16.00 -46.08
N LYS A 33 -9.42 -17.13 -46.58
CA LYS A 33 -8.59 -17.19 -47.80
C LYS A 33 -9.33 -16.93 -49.10
N ARG A 34 -10.66 -16.97 -49.14
CA ARG A 34 -11.48 -16.71 -50.33
C ARG A 34 -11.99 -15.27 -50.44
N LEU A 35 -11.95 -14.48 -49.38
CA LEU A 35 -12.43 -13.09 -49.38
C LEU A 35 -11.30 -12.03 -49.54
N PHE A 36 -10.08 -12.40 -49.28
CA PHE A 36 -8.94 -11.49 -49.27
C PHE A 36 -8.48 -10.92 -50.63
N PRO A 37 -8.71 -11.55 -51.81
CA PRO A 37 -8.26 -10.98 -53.09
C PRO A 37 -9.10 -9.84 -53.63
N TRP A 38 -10.31 -9.61 -53.12
CA TRP A 38 -11.26 -8.63 -53.74
C TRP A 38 -11.57 -7.43 -52.85
N THR A 39 -11.30 -7.48 -51.57
CA THR A 39 -11.62 -6.39 -50.62
C THR A 39 -10.58 -5.28 -50.61
N VAL A 40 -9.31 -5.58 -50.83
CA VAL A 40 -8.21 -4.62 -50.83
C VAL A 40 -8.25 -3.71 -52.08
N PRO A 41 -8.47 -4.23 -53.32
CA PRO A 41 -8.61 -3.37 -54.45
C PRO A 41 -9.85 -2.46 -54.39
N ALA A 42 -10.98 -2.92 -53.86
CA ALA A 42 -12.18 -2.13 -53.70
C ALA A 42 -12.01 -0.98 -52.69
N PHE A 43 -11.30 -1.19 -51.63
CA PHE A 43 -11.03 -0.17 -50.60
C PHE A 43 -10.03 0.88 -51.12
N VAL A 44 -9.00 0.47 -51.84
CA VAL A 44 -8.07 1.38 -52.50
C VAL A 44 -8.75 2.19 -53.59
N LEU A 45 -9.65 1.61 -54.38
CA LEU A 45 -10.42 2.33 -55.38
C LEU A 45 -11.39 3.34 -54.75
N PHE A 46 -11.99 3.00 -53.61
CA PHE A 46 -12.86 3.90 -52.85
C PHE A 46 -12.07 5.11 -52.29
N LEU A 47 -10.87 4.90 -51.80
CA LEU A 47 -9.99 6.00 -51.33
C LEU A 47 -9.47 6.86 -52.50
N ILE A 48 -9.23 6.28 -53.67
CA ILE A 48 -8.82 7.03 -54.85
C ILE A 48 -9.98 7.88 -55.39
N VAL A 49 -11.19 7.36 -55.40
CA VAL A 49 -12.39 8.12 -55.80
C VAL A 49 -12.68 9.24 -54.79
N LEU A 50 -12.50 9.01 -53.49
CA LEU A 50 -12.59 10.08 -52.47
C LEU A 50 -11.53 11.18 -52.66
N PHE A 51 -10.30 10.79 -53.06
CA PHE A 51 -9.21 11.74 -53.30
C PHE A 51 -9.41 12.61 -54.56
N PHE A 52 -10.08 12.05 -55.58
CA PHE A 52 -10.36 12.81 -56.79
C PHE A 52 -11.64 13.62 -56.72
N THR A 53 -12.62 13.28 -55.91
CA THR A 53 -13.85 14.06 -55.72
C THR A 53 -13.62 15.32 -54.87
N PHE A 54 -12.53 15.42 -54.11
CA PHE A 54 -12.16 16.60 -53.32
C PHE A 54 -11.23 17.56 -54.06
N ARG A 55 -10.88 17.35 -55.37
CA ARG A 55 -10.08 18.26 -56.17
C ARG A 55 -10.85 19.04 -57.25
N ALA A 56 -12.15 19.30 -57.00
CA ALA A 56 -12.84 20.33 -57.79
C ALA A 56 -12.60 21.67 -57.08
N SER A 57 -11.86 22.56 -57.73
CA SER A 57 -11.58 23.90 -57.21
C SER A 57 -12.85 24.66 -56.93
N PRO A 58 -13.07 25.18 -55.73
CA PRO A 58 -14.17 26.08 -55.50
C PRO A 58 -13.85 27.43 -56.15
N VAL A 59 -14.81 27.91 -56.99
CA VAL A 59 -14.92 29.31 -57.36
C VAL A 59 -15.17 30.08 -56.06
N PHE A 60 -14.25 30.96 -55.69
CA PHE A 60 -14.38 31.83 -54.56
C PHE A 60 -15.48 32.86 -54.77
N PRO A 61 -16.54 32.95 -53.96
CA PRO A 61 -17.32 34.16 -53.87
C PRO A 61 -16.47 35.27 -53.19
N PRO A 62 -16.78 36.55 -53.41
CA PRO A 62 -16.02 37.65 -52.82
C PRO A 62 -16.03 37.55 -51.30
N ALA A 63 -14.91 37.92 -50.71
CA ALA A 63 -14.64 37.83 -49.27
C ALA A 63 -15.82 38.33 -48.43
N ALA A 64 -16.51 37.41 -47.80
CA ALA A 64 -17.28 37.74 -46.63
C ALA A 64 -16.26 38.17 -45.55
N GLU A 65 -16.54 39.25 -44.88
CA GLU A 65 -15.79 39.71 -43.73
C GLU A 65 -15.57 38.53 -42.78
N ARG A 66 -14.30 38.30 -42.39
CA ARG A 66 -13.96 37.34 -41.34
C ARG A 66 -14.82 37.70 -40.16
N PRO A 67 -15.46 36.71 -39.52
CA PRO A 67 -15.97 36.95 -38.16
C PRO A 67 -14.80 37.51 -37.36
N ALA A 68 -15.05 38.59 -36.62
CA ALA A 68 -14.08 39.16 -35.70
C ALA A 68 -13.38 38.00 -34.96
N GLU A 69 -12.05 37.99 -34.90
CA GLU A 69 -11.29 37.18 -34.00
C GLU A 69 -12.06 37.19 -32.68
N GLN A 70 -12.56 36.04 -32.25
CA GLN A 70 -13.07 35.96 -30.89
C GLN A 70 -11.90 36.41 -30.04
N ALA A 71 -12.04 37.54 -29.40
CA ALA A 71 -11.07 38.03 -28.43
C ALA A 71 -10.79 36.88 -27.50
N GLU A 72 -9.55 36.46 -27.40
CA GLU A 72 -9.11 35.41 -26.48
C GLU A 72 -9.67 35.81 -25.11
N GLN A 73 -10.60 35.03 -24.62
CA GLN A 73 -11.31 35.36 -23.39
C GLN A 73 -10.24 35.37 -22.29
N ALA A 74 -10.06 36.52 -21.64
CA ALA A 74 -9.06 36.63 -20.58
C ALA A 74 -9.31 35.52 -19.55
N SER A 75 -8.26 34.81 -19.15
CA SER A 75 -8.33 33.67 -18.24
C SER A 75 -7.20 33.74 -17.23
N THR A 76 -7.43 33.16 -16.06
CA THR A 76 -6.44 33.02 -14.99
C THR A 76 -6.16 31.53 -14.77
N GLU A 77 -4.87 31.16 -14.73
CA GLU A 77 -4.49 29.80 -14.33
C GLU A 77 -4.41 29.73 -12.79
N VAL A 78 -5.20 28.86 -12.20
CA VAL A 78 -5.18 28.55 -10.77
C VAL A 78 -4.71 27.14 -10.58
N VAL A 79 -3.75 26.94 -9.68
CA VAL A 79 -3.15 25.64 -9.38
C VAL A 79 -3.66 25.14 -8.05
N ILE A 80 -4.21 23.94 -8.03
CA ILE A 80 -4.53 23.23 -6.81
C ILE A 80 -3.44 22.19 -6.59
N LEU A 81 -2.72 22.34 -5.50
CA LEU A 81 -1.69 21.41 -5.03
C LEU A 81 -2.24 20.58 -3.88
N THR A 82 -1.97 19.29 -3.92
CA THR A 82 -2.43 18.39 -2.87
C THR A 82 -1.33 17.43 -2.42
N THR A 83 -1.27 17.20 -1.12
CA THR A 83 -0.53 16.10 -0.49
C THR A 83 -1.51 15.21 0.26
N THR A 84 -1.19 13.94 0.41
CA THR A 84 -1.94 12.95 1.18
C THR A 84 -1.00 11.86 1.63
N ASP A 85 -1.29 11.19 2.75
CA ASP A 85 -0.56 9.99 3.20
C ASP A 85 0.97 10.19 3.29
N ILE A 86 1.39 11.35 3.79
CA ILE A 86 2.82 11.68 3.94
C ILE A 86 3.49 10.88 5.05
N HIS A 87 2.72 10.41 6.02
CA HIS A 87 3.20 9.49 7.05
C HIS A 87 4.48 9.94 7.77
N GLY A 88 4.47 11.15 8.32
CA GLY A 88 5.54 11.70 9.14
C GLY A 88 6.84 12.04 8.40
N LYS A 89 6.90 11.95 7.07
CA LYS A 89 8.11 12.16 6.28
C LYS A 89 8.44 13.64 6.12
N CYS A 90 8.96 14.25 7.17
CA CYS A 90 9.42 15.64 7.17
C CYS A 90 10.96 15.78 7.22
N TRP A 91 11.71 14.70 7.25
CA TRP A 91 13.16 14.69 7.32
C TRP A 91 13.76 13.93 6.13
N ASP A 92 14.94 14.34 5.68
CA ASP A 92 15.58 13.76 4.49
C ASP A 92 16.48 12.55 4.77
N VAL A 93 16.45 12.06 6.01
CA VAL A 93 17.15 10.83 6.43
C VAL A 93 16.19 9.98 7.23
N ASN A 94 16.06 8.72 6.88
CA ASN A 94 15.38 7.75 7.71
C ASN A 94 16.23 7.47 8.95
N LEU A 95 15.77 7.88 10.12
CA LEU A 95 16.54 7.78 11.37
C LEU A 95 16.87 6.33 11.77
N LEU A 96 16.07 5.35 11.34
CA LEU A 96 16.33 3.94 11.66
C LEU A 96 17.43 3.33 10.80
N THR A 97 17.45 3.65 9.52
CA THR A 97 18.36 3.03 8.54
C THR A 97 19.56 3.90 8.21
N GLY A 98 19.49 5.22 8.49
CA GLY A 98 20.48 6.20 8.07
C GLY A 98 20.48 6.49 6.56
N GLN A 99 19.52 5.94 5.80
CA GLN A 99 19.42 6.14 4.36
C GLN A 99 18.72 7.47 4.04
N GLU A 100 19.07 8.05 2.87
CA GLU A 100 18.40 9.24 2.37
C GLU A 100 16.93 8.93 2.08
N GLU A 101 16.01 9.73 2.66
CA GLU A 101 14.58 9.73 2.34
C GLU A 101 14.30 10.83 1.33
N LYS A 102 13.96 10.46 0.10
CA LYS A 102 13.76 11.42 -0.99
C LYS A 102 12.33 11.96 -1.08
N ASN A 103 11.37 11.20 -0.61
CA ASN A 103 9.96 11.57 -0.67
C ASN A 103 9.55 12.16 0.68
N ASN A 104 9.75 13.47 0.86
CA ASN A 104 9.52 14.15 2.13
C ASN A 104 9.09 15.61 1.94
N LEU A 105 8.53 16.23 3.00
CA LEU A 105 8.02 17.60 2.97
C LEU A 105 9.09 18.66 2.69
N LEU A 106 10.37 18.41 2.95
CA LEU A 106 11.44 19.38 2.62
C LEU A 106 11.54 19.56 1.10
N ARG A 107 11.43 18.48 0.34
CA ARG A 107 11.49 18.50 -1.13
C ARG A 107 10.18 18.96 -1.74
N ILE A 108 9.04 18.56 -1.17
CA ILE A 108 7.72 19.06 -1.52
C ILE A 108 7.65 20.58 -1.33
N SER A 109 8.20 21.14 -0.23
CA SER A 109 8.29 22.59 0.01
C SER A 109 8.99 23.31 -1.15
N THR A 110 10.08 22.74 -1.64
CA THR A 110 10.79 23.35 -2.79
C THR A 110 9.95 23.33 -4.07
N ALA A 111 9.27 22.21 -4.35
CA ALA A 111 8.36 22.12 -5.49
C ALA A 111 7.24 23.17 -5.41
N ILE A 112 6.57 23.26 -4.25
CA ILE A 112 5.50 24.24 -4.00
C ILE A 112 6.00 25.67 -4.19
N ARG A 113 7.17 26.01 -3.65
CA ARG A 113 7.76 27.33 -3.81
C ARG A 113 8.03 27.68 -5.28
N GLN A 114 8.53 26.74 -6.08
CA GLN A 114 8.74 26.93 -7.51
C GLN A 114 7.43 27.14 -8.27
N ILE A 115 6.39 26.39 -7.92
CA ILE A 115 5.06 26.54 -8.52
C ILE A 115 4.45 27.89 -8.13
N ARG A 116 4.52 28.29 -6.87
CA ARG A 116 4.07 29.63 -6.42
C ARG A 116 4.82 30.76 -7.12
N GLN A 117 6.12 30.58 -7.36
CA GLN A 117 6.91 31.55 -8.12
C GLN A 117 6.47 31.63 -9.60
N LYS A 118 6.05 30.52 -10.19
CA LYS A 118 5.61 30.44 -11.58
C LYS A 118 4.22 31.04 -11.81
N TYR A 119 3.27 30.71 -10.94
CA TYR A 119 1.84 31.03 -11.14
C TYR A 119 1.34 32.22 -10.32
N GLY A 120 2.14 32.71 -9.37
CA GLY A 120 1.71 33.66 -8.33
C GLY A 120 1.14 32.94 -7.11
N PRO A 121 1.57 33.29 -5.88
CA PRO A 121 1.11 32.59 -4.67
C PRO A 121 -0.41 32.74 -4.46
N GLU A 122 -1.02 33.83 -4.92
CA GLU A 122 -2.47 34.10 -4.88
C GLU A 122 -3.28 33.17 -5.79
N ASN A 123 -2.63 32.54 -6.77
CA ASN A 123 -3.25 31.61 -7.71
C ASN A 123 -2.94 30.13 -7.38
N VAL A 124 -2.41 29.84 -6.19
CA VAL A 124 -2.04 28.49 -5.76
C VAL A 124 -2.74 28.17 -4.46
N LEU A 125 -3.62 27.19 -4.49
CA LEU A 125 -4.23 26.58 -3.31
C LEU A 125 -3.48 25.31 -2.95
N LEU A 126 -3.21 25.07 -1.67
CA LEU A 126 -2.46 23.92 -1.17
C LEU A 126 -3.24 23.22 -0.05
N ILE A 127 -3.59 21.97 -0.25
CA ILE A 127 -4.43 21.18 0.65
C ILE A 127 -3.70 19.90 1.03
N ASP A 128 -3.64 19.55 2.30
CA ASP A 128 -3.25 18.23 2.78
C ASP A 128 -4.51 17.42 3.09
N ASN A 129 -4.53 16.18 2.61
CA ASN A 129 -5.68 15.28 2.70
C ASN A 129 -5.47 14.12 3.70
N GLY A 130 -4.65 14.32 4.74
CA GLY A 130 -4.57 13.44 5.89
C GLY A 130 -3.52 12.32 5.83
N ASP A 131 -3.50 11.53 6.89
CA ASP A 131 -2.45 10.55 7.20
C ASP A 131 -1.07 11.19 7.22
N LEU A 132 -1.01 12.30 7.94
CA LEU A 132 0.15 13.18 7.97
C LEU A 132 1.13 12.80 9.09
N PHE A 133 0.63 12.53 10.31
CA PHE A 133 1.45 12.50 11.52
C PHE A 133 2.05 11.14 11.83
N GLN A 134 1.38 10.04 11.52
CA GLN A 134 1.86 8.70 11.79
C GLN A 134 2.91 8.27 10.75
N GLY A 135 3.97 7.56 11.15
CA GLY A 135 4.85 6.83 10.21
C GLY A 135 6.36 6.98 10.45
N THR A 136 6.86 8.12 10.94
CA THR A 136 8.30 8.27 11.23
C THR A 136 8.58 8.61 12.69
N GLN A 137 9.79 8.28 13.16
CA GLN A 137 10.18 8.52 14.53
C GLN A 137 10.17 10.01 14.91
N VAL A 138 10.46 10.90 13.95
CA VAL A 138 10.42 12.34 14.17
C VAL A 138 9.02 12.78 14.61
N SER A 139 8.00 12.29 13.94
CA SER A 139 6.62 12.63 14.29
C SER A 139 6.14 11.87 15.53
N GLN A 140 6.40 10.58 15.60
CA GLN A 140 5.90 9.71 16.69
C GLN A 140 6.47 10.07 18.05
N VAL A 141 7.78 10.26 18.14
CA VAL A 141 8.43 10.58 19.41
C VAL A 141 7.90 11.88 20.01
N GLN A 142 7.62 12.90 19.17
CA GLN A 142 7.08 14.16 19.67
C GLN A 142 5.64 14.03 20.15
N LEU A 143 4.82 13.29 19.44
CA LEU A 143 3.43 13.05 19.86
C LEU A 143 3.41 12.24 21.17
N GLN A 144 4.29 11.26 21.34
CA GLN A 144 4.47 10.53 22.59
C GLN A 144 4.91 11.44 23.75
N GLN A 145 5.85 12.36 23.49
CA GLN A 145 6.29 13.33 24.49
C GLN A 145 5.16 14.29 24.91
N ARG A 146 4.28 14.66 23.99
CA ARG A 146 3.09 15.46 24.27
C ARG A 146 2.09 14.68 25.12
N SER A 147 1.76 13.43 24.75
CA SER A 147 0.89 12.56 25.53
C SER A 147 1.43 12.32 26.94
N ALA A 148 2.76 12.17 27.07
CA ALA A 148 3.43 12.04 28.37
C ALA A 148 3.52 13.37 29.17
N GLY A 149 3.05 14.50 28.62
CA GLY A 149 3.12 15.80 29.25
C GLY A 149 4.55 16.34 29.43
N THR A 150 5.53 15.82 28.70
CA THR A 150 6.94 16.23 28.77
C THR A 150 7.30 17.32 27.76
N SER A 151 6.46 17.57 26.75
CA SER A 151 6.53 18.68 25.83
C SER A 151 5.13 19.16 25.45
N ASN A 152 4.99 20.47 25.18
CA ASN A 152 3.80 21.07 24.56
C ASN A 152 4.12 21.66 23.19
N ASP A 153 5.31 21.44 22.67
CA ASP A 153 5.71 21.94 21.38
C ASP A 153 4.85 21.30 20.27
N PRO A 154 4.52 22.03 19.20
CA PRO A 154 3.83 21.45 18.06
C PRO A 154 4.70 20.36 17.42
N PRO A 155 4.12 19.29 16.87
CA PRO A 155 4.89 18.29 16.15
C PRO A 155 5.57 18.87 14.90
N ALA A 156 6.68 18.29 14.47
CA ALA A 156 7.42 18.73 13.29
C ALA A 156 6.54 18.84 12.04
N MET A 157 5.59 17.91 11.86
CA MET A 157 4.66 17.93 10.74
C MET A 157 3.74 19.16 10.77
N ALA A 158 3.21 19.53 11.93
CA ALA A 158 2.40 20.74 12.08
C ALA A 158 3.22 22.01 11.76
N VAL A 159 4.48 22.05 12.22
CA VAL A 159 5.39 23.15 11.86
C VAL A 159 5.62 23.19 10.35
N CYS A 160 5.79 22.05 9.69
CA CYS A 160 5.93 21.99 8.24
C CYS A 160 4.70 22.54 7.52
N LEU A 161 3.49 22.12 7.89
CA LEU A 161 2.27 22.65 7.27
C LEU A 161 2.19 24.18 7.36
N LYS A 162 2.43 24.72 8.53
CA LYS A 162 2.42 26.17 8.77
C LYS A 162 3.50 26.91 7.95
N GLU A 163 4.74 26.40 7.96
CA GLU A 163 5.86 27.07 7.28
C GLU A 163 5.79 26.99 5.75
N ILE A 164 5.26 25.87 5.22
CA ILE A 164 4.98 25.71 3.79
C ILE A 164 3.78 26.56 3.38
N GLY A 165 2.85 26.83 4.31
CA GLY A 165 1.66 27.64 4.09
C GLY A 165 0.56 26.83 3.40
N TYR A 166 0.09 25.78 4.06
CA TYR A 166 -1.10 25.04 3.63
C TYR A 166 -2.35 25.87 3.88
N ASP A 167 -3.28 25.80 2.93
CA ASP A 167 -4.58 26.49 2.98
C ASP A 167 -5.63 25.71 3.77
N ALA A 168 -5.49 24.39 3.82
CA ALA A 168 -6.33 23.49 4.62
C ALA A 168 -5.60 22.18 4.91
N PHE A 169 -5.99 21.55 6.01
CA PHE A 169 -5.65 20.19 6.39
C PHE A 169 -6.93 19.40 6.67
N VAL A 170 -7.06 18.22 6.10
CA VAL A 170 -8.12 17.25 6.39
C VAL A 170 -7.47 16.11 7.16
N PRO A 171 -7.88 15.77 8.37
CA PRO A 171 -7.33 14.62 9.09
C PRO A 171 -7.56 13.31 8.33
N GLY A 172 -6.64 12.34 8.45
CA GLY A 172 -6.80 10.98 7.99
C GLY A 172 -7.02 10.02 9.16
N ASN A 173 -7.21 8.73 8.87
CA ASN A 173 -7.48 7.74 9.90
C ASN A 173 -6.29 7.54 10.86
N HIS A 174 -5.06 7.72 10.40
CA HIS A 174 -3.89 7.61 11.24
C HIS A 174 -3.67 8.77 12.21
N GLU A 175 -4.39 9.85 12.09
CA GLU A 175 -4.45 10.90 13.10
C GLU A 175 -5.16 10.43 14.38
N PHE A 176 -6.01 9.40 14.29
CA PHE A 176 -6.71 8.80 15.44
C PHE A 176 -5.92 7.68 16.13
N ASN A 177 -4.72 7.34 15.62
CA ASN A 177 -3.77 6.49 16.37
C ASN A 177 -3.17 7.23 17.59
N PHE A 178 -3.40 8.52 17.72
CA PHE A 178 -2.94 9.35 18.81
C PHE A 178 -4.14 9.81 19.64
N GLU A 179 -3.96 9.92 20.94
CA GLU A 179 -5.02 10.34 21.86
C GLU A 179 -5.67 11.66 21.44
N TRP A 180 -7.00 11.72 21.48
CA TRP A 180 -7.77 12.90 21.06
C TRP A 180 -7.33 14.20 21.74
N ASP A 181 -7.11 14.17 23.07
CA ASP A 181 -6.71 15.39 23.80
C ASP A 181 -5.36 15.93 23.35
N ASN A 182 -4.44 15.04 22.93
CA ASN A 182 -3.17 15.41 22.34
C ASN A 182 -3.38 16.03 20.95
N MET A 183 -4.10 15.34 20.05
CA MET A 183 -4.32 15.81 18.69
C MET A 183 -5.19 17.07 18.64
N ARG A 184 -6.17 17.22 19.53
CA ARG A 184 -6.95 18.45 19.66
C ARG A 184 -6.07 19.67 19.91
N GLY A 185 -5.05 19.54 20.76
CA GLY A 185 -4.07 20.60 20.97
C GLY A 185 -3.20 20.89 19.75
N VAL A 186 -2.91 19.89 18.92
CA VAL A 186 -2.21 20.07 17.63
C VAL A 186 -3.11 20.79 16.61
N TYR A 187 -4.36 20.38 16.49
CA TYR A 187 -5.31 21.00 15.57
C TYR A 187 -5.59 22.46 15.94
N GLN A 188 -5.81 22.75 17.23
CA GLN A 188 -5.95 24.11 17.70
C GLN A 188 -4.72 24.97 17.34
N TRP A 189 -3.52 24.41 17.52
CA TRP A 189 -2.30 25.12 17.14
C TRP A 189 -2.23 25.40 15.63
N LEU A 190 -2.64 24.44 14.77
CA LEU A 190 -2.70 24.62 13.32
C LEU A 190 -3.66 25.76 12.95
N GLU A 191 -4.87 25.77 13.51
CA GLU A 191 -5.88 26.81 13.26
C GLU A 191 -5.39 28.20 13.71
N GLU A 192 -4.79 28.29 14.91
CA GLU A 192 -4.20 29.55 15.44
C GLU A 192 -3.04 30.06 14.57
N ASN A 193 -2.40 29.16 13.80
CA ASN A 193 -1.31 29.46 12.88
C ASN A 193 -1.74 29.54 11.40
N GLY A 194 -3.04 29.62 11.14
CA GLY A 194 -3.60 29.87 9.82
C GLY A 194 -3.76 28.66 8.92
N VAL A 195 -3.72 27.46 9.47
CA VAL A 195 -4.00 26.18 8.76
C VAL A 195 -5.30 25.61 9.31
N PRO A 196 -6.46 25.88 8.68
CA PRO A 196 -7.75 25.32 9.07
C PRO A 196 -7.76 23.79 9.00
N VAL A 197 -8.40 23.14 9.98
CA VAL A 197 -8.59 21.70 10.04
C VAL A 197 -10.03 21.37 9.70
N LEU A 198 -10.26 20.58 8.64
CA LEU A 198 -11.57 20.35 8.05
C LEU A 198 -12.01 18.90 8.16
N ALA A 199 -13.14 18.65 8.83
CA ALA A 199 -13.76 17.32 8.85
C ALA A 199 -15.27 17.43 9.12
N ALA A 200 -16.07 17.53 8.07
CA ALA A 200 -17.50 17.80 8.18
C ALA A 200 -18.34 16.64 8.74
N ASN A 201 -17.84 15.42 8.65
CA ASN A 201 -18.54 14.21 9.13
C ASN A 201 -18.11 13.73 10.53
N ILE A 202 -17.25 14.50 11.21
CA ILE A 202 -16.89 14.24 12.61
C ILE A 202 -17.64 15.19 13.51
N CYS A 203 -18.39 14.63 14.46
CA CYS A 203 -19.27 15.38 15.31
C CYS A 203 -19.05 15.04 16.80
N HIS A 204 -19.55 15.88 17.68
CA HIS A 204 -19.64 15.57 19.10
C HIS A 204 -20.71 14.52 19.36
N ASP A 205 -20.43 13.56 20.24
CA ASP A 205 -21.36 12.50 20.64
C ASP A 205 -22.35 12.94 21.74
N GLY A 206 -22.16 14.16 22.28
CA GLY A 206 -22.96 14.72 23.35
C GLY A 206 -22.57 14.26 24.77
N SER A 207 -21.47 13.56 24.94
CA SER A 207 -20.93 13.19 26.25
C SER A 207 -20.34 14.39 26.99
N ASP A 208 -19.78 15.36 26.28
CA ASP A 208 -19.39 16.67 26.81
C ASP A 208 -20.60 17.61 26.79
N PRO A 209 -21.07 18.08 27.99
CA PRO A 209 -22.23 18.97 28.07
C PRO A 209 -22.02 20.34 27.41
N ALA A 210 -20.80 20.71 27.02
CA ALA A 210 -20.51 21.93 26.27
C ALA A 210 -20.98 21.87 24.81
N PHE A 211 -21.19 20.67 24.27
CA PHE A 211 -21.54 20.45 22.86
C PHE A 211 -22.78 19.56 22.74
N ALA A 212 -23.69 19.92 21.84
CA ALA A 212 -24.83 19.06 21.55
C ALA A 212 -24.38 17.87 20.67
N ARG A 213 -25.07 16.75 20.84
CA ARG A 213 -24.86 15.59 19.97
C ARG A 213 -25.16 15.94 18.53
N GLY A 214 -24.18 15.74 17.67
CA GLY A 214 -24.27 16.03 16.23
C GLY A 214 -23.74 17.41 15.83
N ASP A 215 -23.33 18.26 16.79
CA ASP A 215 -22.56 19.46 16.47
C ASP A 215 -21.21 19.06 15.86
N ASN A 216 -20.76 19.78 14.84
CA ASN A 216 -19.48 19.51 14.21
C ASN A 216 -18.33 19.69 15.22
N ALA A 217 -17.44 18.71 15.27
CA ALA A 217 -16.23 18.77 16.08
C ALA A 217 -15.09 19.54 15.38
N PHE A 218 -15.18 19.67 14.06
CA PHE A 218 -14.24 20.39 13.21
C PHE A 218 -14.96 21.40 12.32
N THR A 219 -14.24 22.34 11.78
CA THR A 219 -14.74 23.21 10.71
C THR A 219 -15.13 22.35 9.49
N PRO A 220 -16.38 22.43 8.99
CA PRO A 220 -16.78 21.56 7.89
C PRO A 220 -16.16 21.95 6.55
N TYR A 221 -16.09 23.27 6.27
CA TYR A 221 -15.51 23.82 5.04
C TYR A 221 -14.98 25.21 5.26
N ILE A 222 -14.13 25.67 4.34
CA ILE A 222 -13.69 27.08 4.25
C ILE A 222 -13.97 27.63 2.87
N ILE A 223 -13.98 28.97 2.77
CA ILE A 223 -14.13 29.68 1.50
C ILE A 223 -12.88 30.51 1.26
N LYS A 224 -12.26 30.32 0.10
CA LYS A 224 -11.15 31.12 -0.41
C LYS A 224 -11.63 31.99 -1.55
N THR A 225 -11.03 33.16 -1.70
CA THR A 225 -11.30 34.04 -2.81
C THR A 225 -10.13 34.04 -3.77
N ILE A 226 -10.43 33.91 -5.05
CA ILE A 226 -9.44 34.05 -6.14
C ILE A 226 -9.87 35.22 -7.03
N SER A 227 -8.92 35.86 -7.68
CA SER A 227 -9.22 36.90 -8.64
C SER A 227 -9.09 36.39 -10.06
N VAL A 228 -10.16 36.46 -10.85
CA VAL A 228 -10.18 36.09 -12.27
C VAL A 228 -10.58 37.35 -13.05
N ASN A 229 -9.73 37.81 -13.94
CA ASN A 229 -9.92 39.05 -14.72
C ASN A 229 -10.16 40.29 -13.89
N GLY A 230 -9.71 40.31 -12.64
CA GLY A 230 -9.90 41.42 -11.72
C GLY A 230 -11.21 41.38 -10.92
N HIS A 231 -12.00 40.33 -11.05
CA HIS A 231 -13.19 40.06 -10.24
C HIS A 231 -12.91 38.92 -9.24
N ASP A 232 -13.52 39.03 -8.08
CA ASP A 232 -13.38 38.07 -6.99
C ASP A 232 -14.40 36.93 -7.12
N HIS A 233 -13.91 35.71 -7.13
CA HIS A 233 -14.70 34.47 -7.18
C HIS A 233 -14.41 33.63 -5.95
N LYS A 234 -15.42 32.93 -5.44
CA LYS A 234 -15.33 32.11 -4.25
C LYS A 234 -15.13 30.65 -4.59
N ILE A 235 -14.07 30.06 -4.01
CA ILE A 235 -13.79 28.62 -4.03
C ILE A 235 -14.08 28.07 -2.64
N GLY A 236 -14.93 27.03 -2.56
CA GLY A 236 -15.19 26.30 -1.33
C GLY A 236 -14.32 25.06 -1.22
N ILE A 237 -13.81 24.76 -0.03
CA ILE A 237 -13.05 23.55 0.29
C ILE A 237 -13.78 22.84 1.42
N LEU A 238 -14.37 21.68 1.14
CA LEU A 238 -15.12 20.82 2.07
C LEU A 238 -14.27 19.62 2.43
N GLY A 239 -14.04 19.38 3.73
CA GLY A 239 -13.24 18.26 4.23
C GLY A 239 -14.08 17.10 4.72
N PHE A 240 -13.67 15.86 4.40
CA PHE A 240 -14.25 14.63 4.94
C PHE A 240 -13.18 13.67 5.37
N GLU A 241 -13.46 12.98 6.47
CA GLU A 241 -12.67 11.90 7.01
C GLU A 241 -13.28 10.54 6.68
N ASN A 242 -12.47 9.49 6.69
CA ASN A 242 -12.91 8.12 6.51
C ASN A 242 -13.93 7.71 7.58
N THR A 243 -14.95 6.99 7.18
CA THR A 243 -16.03 6.60 8.10
C THR A 243 -15.74 5.34 8.89
N ASP A 244 -14.71 4.57 8.50
CA ASP A 244 -14.37 3.29 9.12
C ASP A 244 -13.32 3.39 10.26
N ILE A 245 -13.01 4.60 10.73
CA ILE A 245 -12.13 4.82 11.90
C ILE A 245 -12.56 3.96 13.09
N THR A 246 -13.85 3.88 13.36
CA THR A 246 -14.40 3.05 14.45
C THR A 246 -14.16 1.55 14.29
N ARG A 247 -13.62 1.10 13.15
CA ARG A 247 -13.17 -0.28 12.92
C ARG A 247 -11.68 -0.47 13.16
N TRP A 248 -10.89 0.60 13.00
CA TRP A 248 -9.43 0.53 13.06
C TRP A 248 -8.88 1.08 14.36
N ASP A 249 -9.62 2.00 14.98
CA ASP A 249 -9.17 2.68 16.18
C ASP A 249 -10.09 2.45 17.38
N GLN A 250 -9.52 2.67 18.55
CA GLN A 250 -10.17 2.42 19.82
C GLN A 250 -11.03 3.62 20.24
N PRO A 251 -12.21 3.41 20.83
CA PRO A 251 -13.02 4.50 21.40
C PRO A 251 -12.26 5.41 22.38
N ALA A 252 -11.24 4.87 23.04
CA ALA A 252 -10.36 5.65 23.93
C ALA A 252 -9.52 6.71 23.18
N ASN A 253 -9.26 6.53 21.89
CA ASN A 253 -8.50 7.46 21.08
C ASN A 253 -9.34 8.66 20.59
N TYR A 254 -10.67 8.57 20.64
CA TYR A 254 -11.56 9.62 20.16
C TYR A 254 -12.76 9.87 21.11
N PRO A 255 -12.53 10.01 22.44
CA PRO A 255 -13.61 10.21 23.40
C PRO A 255 -14.41 11.49 23.07
N GLY A 256 -15.72 11.40 23.16
CA GLY A 256 -16.61 12.54 22.87
C GLY A 256 -16.86 12.80 21.39
N LEU A 257 -16.28 12.01 20.49
CA LEU A 257 -16.49 12.11 19.06
C LEU A 257 -17.39 11.00 18.54
N MET A 258 -18.12 11.31 17.48
CA MET A 258 -18.80 10.33 16.66
C MET A 258 -18.52 10.60 15.19
N PHE A 259 -18.23 9.54 14.46
CA PHE A 259 -18.07 9.56 13.03
C PHE A 259 -19.41 9.22 12.40
N ARG A 260 -19.91 10.10 11.53
CA ARG A 260 -21.12 9.78 10.78
C ARG A 260 -20.80 8.72 9.75
N HIS A 261 -21.33 7.54 9.92
CA HIS A 261 -21.09 6.37 9.07
C HIS A 261 -22.41 5.66 8.74
N PRO A 262 -22.46 4.83 7.69
CA PRO A 262 -23.66 4.15 7.30
C PRO A 262 -24.09 3.13 8.36
N GLU A 263 -25.34 3.27 8.81
CA GLU A 263 -26.02 2.22 9.59
C GLU A 263 -26.69 1.17 8.69
N ASN A 264 -26.85 1.50 7.40
CA ASN A 264 -27.45 0.65 6.39
C ASN A 264 -26.99 1.05 4.97
N ASP A 265 -27.45 0.36 3.94
CA ASP A 265 -27.10 0.57 2.53
C ASP A 265 -27.66 1.86 1.91
N THR A 266 -28.48 2.63 2.62
CA THR A 266 -29.08 3.86 2.11
C THR A 266 -28.25 5.12 2.37
N TRP A 267 -27.31 5.07 3.32
CA TRP A 267 -26.43 6.19 3.62
C TRP A 267 -25.17 6.16 2.74
N SER A 268 -24.71 7.33 2.35
CA SER A 268 -23.43 7.50 1.66
C SER A 268 -22.82 8.87 2.00
N MET A 269 -21.53 9.06 1.69
CA MET A 269 -20.90 10.38 1.84
C MET A 269 -21.53 11.47 0.98
N ALA A 270 -22.29 11.11 -0.06
CA ALA A 270 -23.10 12.05 -0.82
C ALA A 270 -24.21 12.70 0.04
N TRP A 271 -24.74 11.98 1.02
CA TRP A 271 -25.69 12.55 1.97
C TRP A 271 -25.02 13.60 2.86
N GLU A 272 -23.82 13.32 3.39
CA GLU A 272 -23.03 14.29 4.15
C GLU A 272 -22.70 15.52 3.30
N ALA A 273 -22.22 15.32 2.08
CA ALA A 273 -21.95 16.41 1.15
C ALA A 273 -23.21 17.25 0.90
N GLY A 274 -24.36 16.61 0.79
CA GLY A 274 -25.67 17.24 0.60
C GLY A 274 -26.10 18.19 1.76
N LEU A 275 -25.49 18.07 2.94
CA LEU A 275 -25.73 19.01 4.04
C LEU A 275 -25.02 20.35 3.82
N TYR A 276 -23.84 20.36 3.19
CA TYR A 276 -22.97 21.54 3.09
C TYR A 276 -22.96 22.15 1.69
N LEU A 277 -23.07 21.38 0.61
CA LEU A 277 -23.03 21.91 -0.75
C LEU A 277 -24.05 23.03 -1.02
N PRO A 278 -25.32 22.92 -0.58
CA PRO A 278 -26.28 24.04 -0.74
C PRO A 278 -25.85 25.29 0.05
N GLN A 279 -25.34 25.14 1.28
CA GLN A 279 -24.88 26.25 2.11
C GLN A 279 -23.72 27.00 1.43
N MET A 280 -22.72 26.26 0.93
CA MET A 280 -21.57 26.82 0.23
C MET A 280 -22.03 27.60 -1.03
N LYS A 281 -23.01 27.08 -1.77
CA LYS A 281 -23.60 27.78 -2.93
C LYS A 281 -24.36 29.03 -2.53
N ASP A 282 -25.14 28.98 -1.45
CA ASP A 282 -25.86 30.15 -0.92
C ASP A 282 -24.89 31.25 -0.42
N GLU A 283 -23.70 30.85 0.05
CA GLU A 283 -22.60 31.74 0.39
C GLU A 283 -21.82 32.25 -0.82
N GLY A 284 -22.18 31.78 -2.02
CA GLY A 284 -21.66 32.26 -3.30
C GLY A 284 -20.43 31.49 -3.80
N CYS A 285 -20.18 30.27 -3.35
CA CYS A 285 -19.12 29.46 -3.92
C CYS A 285 -19.48 29.02 -5.36
N GLU A 286 -18.58 29.31 -6.30
CA GLU A 286 -18.73 29.03 -7.73
C GLU A 286 -17.92 27.81 -8.16
N PHE A 287 -16.91 27.41 -7.36
CA PHE A 287 -16.12 26.20 -7.53
C PHE A 287 -15.97 25.51 -6.18
N ILE A 288 -16.32 24.22 -6.10
CA ILE A 288 -16.31 23.47 -4.84
C ILE A 288 -15.37 22.26 -4.96
N ILE A 289 -14.37 22.26 -4.09
CA ILE A 289 -13.41 21.17 -3.88
C ILE A 289 -13.93 20.33 -2.72
N VAL A 290 -13.98 19.01 -2.90
CA VAL A 290 -14.14 18.05 -1.80
C VAL A 290 -12.82 17.34 -1.59
N SER A 291 -12.23 17.51 -0.42
CA SER A 291 -11.06 16.77 0.04
C SER A 291 -11.55 15.69 0.99
N TYR A 292 -11.44 14.43 0.58
CA TYR A 292 -11.96 13.29 1.30
C TYR A 292 -10.85 12.25 1.52
N HIS A 293 -10.48 12.02 2.77
CA HIS A 293 -9.48 11.00 3.11
C HIS A 293 -10.07 9.61 2.99
N SER A 294 -10.17 9.11 1.76
CA SER A 294 -10.76 7.82 1.38
C SER A 294 -10.32 7.46 -0.03
N GLY A 295 -10.30 6.18 -0.36
CA GLY A 295 -10.05 5.70 -1.71
C GLY A 295 -11.26 5.80 -2.64
N MET A 296 -11.07 5.41 -3.90
CA MET A 296 -12.10 5.46 -4.94
C MET A 296 -13.25 4.48 -4.71
N GLY A 297 -12.97 3.25 -4.28
CA GLY A 297 -13.98 2.26 -3.92
C GLY A 297 -14.70 1.57 -5.07
N GLU A 298 -14.13 1.51 -6.27
CA GLU A 298 -14.72 0.82 -7.41
C GLU A 298 -14.52 -0.70 -7.41
N ALA A 299 -13.52 -1.20 -6.72
CA ALA A 299 -13.13 -2.61 -6.70
C ALA A 299 -13.27 -3.22 -5.30
N GLY A 300 -14.37 -3.81 -5.03
CA GLY A 300 -14.63 -5.01 -4.24
C GLY A 300 -13.95 -5.31 -2.90
N SER A 301 -13.15 -4.44 -2.29
CA SER A 301 -12.61 -4.62 -0.94
C SER A 301 -13.43 -3.82 0.10
N GLY A 302 -13.48 -4.30 1.31
CA GLY A 302 -14.09 -3.55 2.43
C GLY A 302 -15.63 -3.50 2.44
N LEU A 303 -16.33 -4.49 1.88
CA LEU A 303 -17.80 -4.48 1.85
C LEU A 303 -18.42 -4.69 3.23
N ARG A 304 -19.06 -3.65 3.76
CA ARG A 304 -19.95 -3.72 4.92
C ARG A 304 -21.40 -3.47 4.46
N PHE A 305 -22.36 -4.24 4.92
CA PHE A 305 -23.75 -4.17 4.46
C PHE A 305 -23.93 -4.28 2.93
N GLY A 306 -22.96 -4.92 2.23
CA GLY A 306 -22.99 -5.04 0.77
C GLY A 306 -22.48 -3.80 0.03
N ILE A 307 -21.95 -2.80 0.72
CA ILE A 307 -21.32 -1.59 0.18
C ILE A 307 -19.90 -1.45 0.71
N ASN A 308 -19.05 -0.79 -0.06
CA ASN A 308 -17.75 -0.35 0.45
C ASN A 308 -17.97 0.87 1.36
N THR A 309 -17.64 0.75 2.64
CA THR A 309 -17.74 1.83 3.63
C THR A 309 -16.42 2.52 3.86
N GLU A 310 -15.32 1.85 3.58
CA GLU A 310 -13.97 2.36 3.68
C GLU A 310 -13.65 3.32 2.52
N ASP A 311 -13.90 2.88 1.28
CA ASP A 311 -13.64 3.66 0.09
C ASP A 311 -14.95 4.07 -0.58
N GLN A 312 -15.30 5.33 -0.50
CA GLN A 312 -16.58 5.84 -1.01
C GLN A 312 -16.45 6.94 -2.05
N GLY A 313 -15.25 7.26 -2.52
CA GLY A 313 -15.01 8.36 -3.46
C GLY A 313 -15.90 8.32 -4.70
N ALA A 314 -15.93 7.19 -5.40
CA ALA A 314 -16.76 7.02 -6.60
C ALA A 314 -18.25 7.07 -6.30
N ARG A 315 -18.68 6.52 -5.17
CA ARG A 315 -20.09 6.54 -4.76
C ARG A 315 -20.53 7.95 -4.39
N MET A 316 -19.72 8.66 -3.61
CA MET A 316 -19.98 10.05 -3.24
C MET A 316 -20.18 10.92 -4.49
N ILE A 317 -19.28 10.83 -5.46
CA ILE A 317 -19.41 11.62 -6.70
C ILE A 317 -20.68 11.24 -7.46
N ARG A 318 -20.91 9.96 -7.70
CA ARG A 318 -22.05 9.48 -8.47
C ARG A 318 -23.41 9.88 -7.89
N GLU A 319 -23.49 9.99 -6.56
CA GLU A 319 -24.74 10.29 -5.86
C GLU A 319 -24.88 11.79 -5.49
N SER A 320 -23.83 12.59 -5.68
CA SER A 320 -23.80 14.04 -5.42
C SER A 320 -24.11 14.87 -6.67
N GLU A 321 -24.32 16.19 -6.44
CA GLU A 321 -24.40 17.21 -7.47
C GLU A 321 -23.85 18.53 -6.94
N GLY A 322 -22.97 19.19 -7.72
CA GLY A 322 -22.44 20.50 -7.38
C GLY A 322 -21.03 20.47 -6.81
N ILE A 323 -20.36 19.36 -6.91
CA ILE A 323 -18.91 19.23 -6.68
C ILE A 323 -18.22 19.56 -8.01
N ASP A 324 -17.04 20.19 -7.96
CA ASP A 324 -16.27 20.56 -9.12
C ASP A 324 -14.94 19.82 -9.21
N PHE A 325 -14.34 19.45 -8.06
CA PHE A 325 -13.09 18.74 -7.96
C PHE A 325 -13.05 17.87 -6.71
N VAL A 326 -12.45 16.68 -6.81
CA VAL A 326 -12.31 15.75 -5.67
C VAL A 326 -10.86 15.35 -5.47
N ILE A 327 -10.40 15.44 -4.23
CA ILE A 327 -9.11 14.98 -3.75
C ILE A 327 -9.38 13.73 -2.89
N LEU A 328 -8.70 12.63 -3.19
CA LEU A 328 -8.75 11.37 -2.45
C LEU A 328 -7.38 11.03 -1.86
N GLY A 329 -7.34 10.07 -0.93
CA GLY A 329 -6.16 9.52 -0.28
C GLY A 329 -6.42 8.13 0.25
N HIS A 330 -5.77 7.73 1.36
CA HIS A 330 -5.99 6.51 2.12
C HIS A 330 -5.56 5.20 1.42
N ASP A 331 -5.98 4.95 0.18
CA ASP A 331 -5.68 3.71 -0.54
C ASP A 331 -4.27 3.66 -1.16
N HIS A 332 -3.46 4.70 -0.93
CA HIS A 332 -2.09 4.87 -1.44
C HIS A 332 -1.96 4.64 -2.95
N THR A 333 -2.99 4.95 -3.71
CA THR A 333 -3.04 4.68 -5.15
C THR A 333 -2.88 5.96 -5.97
N SER A 334 -1.72 6.12 -6.62
CA SER A 334 -1.46 7.24 -7.56
C SER A 334 -2.09 7.05 -8.94
N SER A 335 -2.93 6.03 -9.14
CA SER A 335 -3.49 5.68 -10.45
C SER A 335 -4.62 6.59 -10.94
N TYR A 336 -5.05 7.55 -10.13
CA TYR A 336 -6.21 8.40 -10.44
C TYR A 336 -5.86 9.78 -11.00
N SER A 337 -4.60 10.14 -11.12
CA SER A 337 -4.22 11.36 -11.82
C SER A 337 -4.80 11.37 -13.24
N ASN A 338 -5.46 12.48 -13.63
CA ASN A 338 -6.18 12.64 -14.90
C ASN A 338 -7.40 11.73 -15.09
N THR A 339 -8.06 11.32 -14.04
CA THR A 339 -9.33 10.60 -14.12
C THR A 339 -10.51 11.52 -13.80
N SER A 340 -11.69 11.09 -14.21
CA SER A 340 -12.94 11.76 -13.85
C SER A 340 -14.02 10.74 -13.55
N ARG A 341 -15.04 11.17 -12.80
CA ARG A 341 -16.23 10.38 -12.52
C ARG A 341 -17.47 11.22 -12.83
N THR A 342 -18.51 10.55 -13.25
CA THR A 342 -19.77 11.21 -13.58
C THR A 342 -20.61 11.39 -12.33
N ASP A 343 -21.03 12.61 -12.03
CA ASP A 343 -21.94 12.93 -10.96
C ASP A 343 -23.41 12.58 -11.29
N ARG A 344 -24.32 12.84 -10.35
CA ARG A 344 -25.75 12.56 -10.50
C ARG A 344 -26.38 13.37 -11.64
N ALA A 345 -25.87 14.57 -11.95
CA ALA A 345 -26.34 15.44 -13.02
C ALA A 345 -25.73 15.12 -14.40
N GLY A 346 -24.76 14.19 -14.46
CA GLY A 346 -24.07 13.83 -15.70
C GLY A 346 -22.81 14.63 -15.96
N LYS A 347 -22.36 15.48 -15.02
CA LYS A 347 -21.12 16.25 -15.12
C LYS A 347 -19.93 15.35 -14.82
N GLN A 348 -18.83 15.54 -15.58
CA GLN A 348 -17.56 14.89 -15.31
C GLN A 348 -16.79 15.65 -14.23
N ILE A 349 -16.56 15.00 -13.10
CA ILE A 349 -15.84 15.55 -11.96
C ILE A 349 -14.42 15.02 -11.97
N PRO A 350 -13.39 15.88 -12.13
CA PRO A 350 -12.00 15.46 -12.00
C PRO A 350 -11.71 14.94 -10.60
N VAL A 351 -10.87 13.90 -10.52
CA VAL A 351 -10.46 13.26 -9.27
C VAL A 351 -8.95 13.09 -9.27
N VAL A 352 -8.31 13.35 -8.15
CA VAL A 352 -6.88 13.11 -7.95
C VAL A 352 -6.61 12.34 -6.66
N ASN A 353 -5.47 11.61 -6.65
CA ASN A 353 -4.89 10.98 -5.48
C ASN A 353 -3.37 10.94 -5.67
N GLY A 354 -2.62 11.45 -4.71
CA GLY A 354 -1.15 11.53 -4.72
C GLY A 354 -0.44 10.22 -4.45
N GLY A 355 -1.15 9.18 -4.00
CA GLY A 355 -0.57 7.86 -3.77
C GLY A 355 0.40 7.76 -2.59
N GLY A 356 0.37 8.73 -1.67
CA GLY A 356 1.07 8.65 -0.40
C GLY A 356 2.44 9.31 -0.31
N THR A 357 3.02 9.85 -1.37
CA THR A 357 4.34 10.51 -1.28
C THR A 357 4.58 11.57 -2.33
N ASP A 358 3.71 11.69 -3.31
CA ASP A 358 3.86 12.64 -4.40
C ASP A 358 3.11 13.95 -4.10
N LEU A 359 3.56 15.04 -4.71
CA LEU A 359 2.80 16.28 -4.75
C LEU A 359 1.92 16.26 -6.00
N THR A 360 0.61 16.21 -5.84
CA THR A 360 -0.30 16.31 -6.98
C THR A 360 -0.48 17.77 -7.37
N LYS A 361 -0.27 18.08 -8.65
CA LYS A 361 -0.49 19.40 -9.24
C LYS A 361 -1.64 19.32 -10.24
N SER A 362 -2.68 20.11 -10.02
CA SER A 362 -3.81 20.26 -10.96
C SER A 362 -3.93 21.73 -11.38
N VAL A 363 -3.87 22.00 -12.68
CA VAL A 363 -3.95 23.36 -13.24
C VAL A 363 -5.31 23.58 -13.85
N PHE A 364 -6.03 24.52 -13.32
CA PHE A 364 -7.33 24.94 -13.82
C PHE A 364 -7.19 26.30 -14.53
N ARG A 365 -7.75 26.38 -15.72
CA ARG A 365 -7.98 27.66 -16.42
C ARG A 365 -9.36 28.15 -16.04
N PHE A 366 -9.41 29.26 -15.30
CA PHE A 366 -10.64 29.95 -14.95
C PHE A 366 -10.87 31.14 -15.89
N SER A 367 -12.10 31.30 -16.29
CA SER A 367 -12.57 32.45 -17.06
C SER A 367 -14.01 32.79 -16.66
N GLU A 368 -14.55 33.84 -17.17
CA GLU A 368 -15.94 34.27 -16.90
C GLU A 368 -16.80 34.07 -18.15
N ASP A 369 -18.03 33.58 -17.97
CA ASP A 369 -19.00 33.58 -19.04
C ASP A 369 -19.55 35.00 -19.29
N PRO A 370 -20.38 35.23 -20.34
CA PRO A 370 -20.94 36.56 -20.61
C PRO A 370 -21.78 37.14 -19.48
N GLU A 371 -22.26 36.34 -18.56
CA GLU A 371 -23.02 36.74 -17.37
C GLU A 371 -22.10 36.99 -16.15
N GLY A 372 -20.78 36.83 -16.31
CA GLY A 372 -19.80 37.08 -15.25
C GLY A 372 -19.67 35.91 -14.25
N ARG A 373 -20.17 34.71 -14.56
CA ARG A 373 -20.06 33.53 -13.73
C ARG A 373 -18.77 32.79 -14.03
N LEU A 374 -18.14 32.22 -13.02
CA LEU A 374 -16.93 31.43 -13.15
C LEU A 374 -17.17 30.19 -14.00
N VAL A 375 -16.35 30.02 -15.03
CA VAL A 375 -16.23 28.77 -15.79
C VAL A 375 -14.79 28.27 -15.73
N TRP A 376 -14.61 26.95 -15.76
CA TRP A 376 -13.30 26.36 -15.57
C TRP A 376 -13.04 25.19 -16.51
N GLU A 377 -11.77 24.95 -16.76
CA GLU A 377 -11.24 23.79 -17.49
C GLU A 377 -10.01 23.26 -16.76
N LEU A 378 -9.96 21.95 -16.48
CA LEU A 378 -8.73 21.31 -16.02
C LEU A 378 -7.81 21.14 -17.23
N THR A 379 -6.70 21.87 -17.24
CA THR A 379 -5.75 21.90 -18.37
C THR A 379 -4.56 20.96 -18.18
N ASP A 380 -4.21 20.65 -16.93
CA ASP A 380 -3.10 19.78 -16.59
C ASP A 380 -3.32 19.14 -15.22
N SER A 381 -2.93 17.88 -15.05
CA SER A 381 -2.92 17.21 -13.75
C SER A 381 -1.84 16.12 -13.76
N GLU A 382 -0.91 16.22 -12.82
CA GLU A 382 0.23 15.30 -12.70
C GLU A 382 0.65 15.11 -11.25
N ASN A 383 1.24 13.96 -10.95
CA ASN A 383 1.91 13.70 -9.69
C ASN A 383 3.40 14.00 -9.87
N LEU A 384 3.90 14.94 -9.08
CA LEU A 384 5.30 15.37 -9.06
C LEU A 384 6.07 14.53 -8.05
N ASN A 385 7.15 13.90 -8.49
CA ASN A 385 8.02 13.15 -7.60
C ASN A 385 8.90 14.10 -6.76
N PRO A 386 8.78 14.12 -5.43
CA PRO A 386 9.60 14.98 -4.57
C PRO A 386 11.10 14.73 -4.72
N GLY A 387 11.49 13.50 -5.09
CA GLY A 387 12.88 13.13 -5.33
C GLY A 387 13.58 13.94 -6.43
N ASP A 388 12.81 14.61 -7.30
CA ASP A 388 13.35 15.45 -8.38
C ASP A 388 13.71 16.87 -7.91
N TYR A 389 13.42 17.22 -6.66
CA TYR A 389 13.66 18.54 -6.07
C TYR A 389 14.71 18.47 -4.95
N GLU A 390 15.42 19.57 -4.74
CA GLU A 390 16.33 19.71 -3.61
C GLU A 390 15.55 19.96 -2.30
N ALA A 391 16.08 19.49 -1.19
CA ALA A 391 15.48 19.73 0.12
C ALA A 391 15.53 21.23 0.48
N ASP A 392 14.44 21.78 1.02
CA ASP A 392 14.35 23.13 1.53
C ASP A 392 15.20 23.30 2.79
N GLN A 393 16.34 23.93 2.65
CA GLN A 393 17.30 24.08 3.75
C GLN A 393 16.79 25.00 4.87
N ALA A 394 15.96 25.99 4.54
CA ALA A 394 15.40 26.88 5.56
C ALA A 394 14.38 26.14 6.44
N LEU A 395 13.52 25.33 5.84
CA LEU A 395 12.59 24.47 6.57
C LEU A 395 13.35 23.39 7.35
N LYS A 396 14.37 22.78 6.75
CA LYS A 396 15.22 21.78 7.40
C LYS A 396 15.85 22.31 8.68
N GLU A 397 16.38 23.52 8.65
CA GLU A 397 16.94 24.15 9.87
C GLU A 397 15.89 24.36 10.95
N LYS A 398 14.65 24.71 10.60
CA LYS A 398 13.55 24.88 11.55
C LYS A 398 13.15 23.58 12.25
N ILE A 399 13.14 22.46 11.51
CA ILE A 399 12.75 21.17 12.07
C ILE A 399 13.94 20.33 12.56
N ARG A 400 15.17 20.78 12.38
CA ARG A 400 16.38 20.11 12.92
C ARG A 400 16.29 19.77 14.40
N PRO A 401 15.83 20.66 15.32
CA PRO A 401 15.71 20.32 16.74
C PRO A 401 14.81 19.12 17.00
N TYR A 402 13.76 18.97 16.20
CA TYR A 402 12.81 17.86 16.31
C TYR A 402 13.44 16.54 15.87
N ALA A 403 14.15 16.54 14.75
CA ALA A 403 14.88 15.36 14.29
C ALA A 403 15.97 14.94 15.29
N ALA A 404 16.70 15.91 15.86
CA ALA A 404 17.71 15.63 16.87
C ALA A 404 17.10 15.09 18.18
N ALA A 405 15.93 15.57 18.58
CA ALA A 405 15.22 15.03 19.75
C ALA A 405 14.75 13.60 19.51
N ALA A 406 14.21 13.32 18.31
CA ALA A 406 13.80 11.97 17.93
C ALA A 406 15.00 11.01 17.87
N GLU A 407 16.11 11.44 17.29
CA GLU A 407 17.35 10.66 17.25
C GLU A 407 17.87 10.35 18.66
N ALA A 408 17.90 11.35 19.55
CA ALA A 408 18.31 11.17 20.92
C ALA A 408 17.39 10.20 21.69
N GLU A 409 16.09 10.19 21.39
CA GLU A 409 15.14 9.30 22.04
C GLU A 409 15.32 7.86 21.59
N ILE A 410 15.44 7.62 20.28
CA ILE A 410 15.60 6.27 19.75
C ILE A 410 16.96 5.65 20.07
N GLU A 411 17.98 6.46 20.36
CA GLU A 411 19.32 5.98 20.77
C GLU A 411 19.43 5.66 22.25
N LYS A 412 18.41 5.93 23.07
CA LYS A 412 18.45 5.58 24.50
C LYS A 412 18.54 4.08 24.70
N PRO A 413 19.56 3.56 25.41
CA PRO A 413 19.58 2.17 25.77
C PRO A 413 18.41 1.81 26.69
N ILE A 414 17.73 0.71 26.36
CA ILE A 414 16.64 0.15 27.17
C ILE A 414 17.02 -1.19 27.79
N GLY A 415 18.15 -1.74 27.41
CA GLY A 415 18.73 -2.97 27.92
C GLY A 415 20.05 -3.30 27.26
N THR A 416 20.56 -4.49 27.54
CA THR A 416 21.76 -5.05 26.94
C THR A 416 21.48 -6.46 26.43
N THR A 417 22.02 -6.82 25.30
CA THR A 417 21.92 -8.15 24.70
C THR A 417 23.27 -8.86 24.73
N GLY A 418 23.29 -10.12 25.13
CA GLY A 418 24.46 -10.99 25.12
C GLY A 418 24.74 -11.59 23.73
N ASP A 419 25.71 -12.52 23.72
CA ASP A 419 26.06 -13.27 22.49
C ASP A 419 25.08 -14.39 22.16
N GLY A 420 25.25 -14.99 20.99
CA GLY A 420 24.57 -16.21 20.58
C GLY A 420 23.29 -16.05 19.75
N TRP A 421 22.90 -14.81 19.41
CA TRP A 421 21.72 -14.54 18.59
C TRP A 421 21.85 -15.12 17.18
N ASP A 422 20.75 -15.73 16.72
CA ASP A 422 20.64 -16.23 15.34
C ASP A 422 20.66 -15.05 14.36
N GLN A 423 21.66 -15.04 13.50
CA GLN A 423 21.83 -14.01 12.49
C GLN A 423 21.12 -14.34 11.17
N SER A 424 20.20 -15.31 11.16
CA SER A 424 19.46 -15.65 9.96
C SER A 424 18.26 -14.72 9.74
N TYR A 425 17.91 -14.51 8.46
CA TYR A 425 16.74 -13.76 8.04
C TYR A 425 15.59 -14.70 7.61
N GLU A 426 15.58 -15.93 8.10
CA GLU A 426 14.72 -17.01 7.60
C GLU A 426 13.47 -17.22 8.46
N PHE A 427 13.09 -16.24 9.24
CA PHE A 427 12.03 -16.32 10.26
C PHE A 427 10.64 -16.73 9.69
N LEU A 428 10.42 -16.63 8.39
CA LEU A 428 9.16 -17.06 7.77
C LEU A 428 9.14 -18.57 7.40
N THR A 429 10.29 -19.21 7.46
CA THR A 429 10.45 -20.64 7.11
C THR A 429 11.01 -21.49 8.23
N ARG A 430 11.47 -20.86 9.31
CA ARG A 430 11.92 -21.51 10.54
C ARG A 430 11.93 -20.52 11.70
N GLN A 431 11.93 -21.04 12.90
CA GLN A 431 12.12 -20.29 14.11
C GLN A 431 13.45 -19.52 14.10
N THR A 432 13.44 -18.29 14.63
CA THR A 432 14.63 -17.47 14.87
C THR A 432 14.48 -16.71 16.18
N ASP A 433 15.58 -16.47 16.88
CA ASP A 433 15.60 -15.77 18.18
C ASP A 433 15.01 -14.37 18.10
N THR A 434 15.15 -13.71 16.94
CA THR A 434 14.58 -12.38 16.68
C THR A 434 13.05 -12.38 16.71
N VAL A 435 12.43 -13.41 16.13
CA VAL A 435 10.97 -13.60 16.20
C VAL A 435 10.53 -13.96 17.61
N ASP A 436 11.33 -14.80 18.28
CA ASP A 436 11.02 -15.27 19.62
C ASP A 436 11.05 -14.13 20.64
N LEU A 437 11.95 -13.16 20.48
CA LEU A 437 11.96 -11.95 21.29
C LEU A 437 10.62 -11.18 21.21
N VAL A 438 10.14 -10.93 19.99
CA VAL A 438 8.84 -10.25 19.80
C VAL A 438 7.70 -11.10 20.36
N SER A 439 7.70 -12.39 20.05
CA SER A 439 6.67 -13.34 20.50
C SER A 439 6.60 -13.42 22.02
N SER A 440 7.77 -13.45 22.70
CA SER A 440 7.81 -13.43 24.15
C SER A 440 7.22 -12.16 24.74
N ALA A 441 7.58 -11.00 24.19
CA ALA A 441 7.05 -9.72 24.65
C ALA A 441 5.51 -9.66 24.56
N ILE A 442 4.95 -10.03 23.40
CA ILE A 442 3.50 -9.99 23.16
C ILE A 442 2.74 -11.15 23.80
N MET A 443 3.40 -12.09 24.46
CA MET A 443 2.77 -13.12 25.31
C MET A 443 2.86 -12.79 26.80
N GLU A 444 4.05 -12.42 27.28
CA GLU A 444 4.29 -12.25 28.71
C GLU A 444 3.66 -10.96 29.26
N ILE A 445 3.77 -9.85 28.50
CA ILE A 445 3.17 -8.58 28.93
C ILE A 445 1.64 -8.68 29.01
N PRO A 446 0.92 -9.16 27.98
CA PRO A 446 -0.52 -9.35 28.09
C PRO A 446 -0.93 -10.36 29.17
N THR A 447 -0.17 -11.44 29.38
CA THR A 447 -0.40 -12.38 30.48
C THR A 447 -0.42 -11.66 31.83
N ARG A 448 0.56 -10.78 32.07
CA ARG A 448 0.63 -10.01 33.32
C ARG A 448 -0.56 -9.04 33.41
N ARG A 449 -0.87 -8.29 32.35
CA ARG A 449 -2.01 -7.36 32.32
C ARG A 449 -3.35 -8.06 32.56
N LEU A 450 -3.54 -9.26 32.00
CA LEU A 450 -4.71 -10.09 32.30
C LEU A 450 -4.83 -10.46 33.77
N ARG A 451 -3.69 -10.84 34.39
CA ARG A 451 -3.66 -11.16 35.82
C ARG A 451 -3.92 -9.94 36.70
N GLU A 452 -3.38 -8.77 36.33
CA GLU A 452 -3.66 -7.49 37.00
C GLU A 452 -5.15 -7.11 36.89
N LYS A 453 -5.72 -7.20 35.70
CA LYS A 453 -7.13 -6.84 35.43
C LYS A 453 -8.14 -7.76 36.12
N TYR A 454 -7.91 -9.06 36.06
CA TYR A 454 -8.88 -10.05 36.52
C TYR A 454 -8.53 -10.68 37.87
N GLY A 455 -7.29 -10.55 38.35
CA GLY A 455 -6.79 -11.16 39.56
C GLY A 455 -6.88 -12.70 39.58
N GLU A 456 -6.46 -13.32 40.65
CA GLU A 456 -6.56 -14.79 40.82
C GLU A 456 -8.03 -15.31 40.82
N SER A 457 -8.97 -14.49 41.27
CA SER A 457 -10.41 -14.81 41.23
C SER A 457 -11.06 -14.62 39.89
N GLY A 458 -10.43 -13.88 38.97
CA GLY A 458 -10.93 -13.60 37.64
C GLY A 458 -11.06 -14.84 36.76
N THR A 459 -10.22 -15.86 37.00
CA THR A 459 -10.30 -17.14 36.30
C THR A 459 -11.67 -17.79 36.43
N ALA A 460 -12.34 -17.66 37.56
CA ALA A 460 -13.69 -18.21 37.77
C ALA A 460 -14.76 -17.44 36.96
N ALA A 461 -14.62 -16.12 36.85
CA ALA A 461 -15.51 -15.28 36.05
C ALA A 461 -15.29 -15.52 34.54
N LEU A 462 -14.05 -15.61 34.09
CA LEU A 462 -13.70 -15.91 32.70
C LEU A 462 -14.09 -17.34 32.31
N LYS A 463 -13.93 -18.30 33.20
CA LYS A 463 -14.37 -19.68 32.99
C LYS A 463 -15.87 -19.78 32.75
N SER A 464 -16.64 -18.93 33.44
CA SER A 464 -18.12 -18.92 33.30
C SER A 464 -18.54 -18.19 31.97
N VAL A 465 -17.76 -17.25 31.49
CA VAL A 465 -18.06 -16.43 30.29
C VAL A 465 -17.44 -17.02 29.03
N ALA A 466 -16.19 -17.50 29.10
CA ALA A 466 -15.43 -17.96 27.95
C ALA A 466 -14.97 -19.42 28.01
N GLY A 467 -15.21 -20.12 29.10
CA GLY A 467 -14.76 -21.52 29.28
C GLY A 467 -13.26 -21.70 29.55
N LEU A 468 -12.54 -20.62 29.83
CA LEU A 468 -11.11 -20.63 30.11
C LEU A 468 -10.81 -21.11 31.52
N ASP A 469 -9.69 -21.82 31.68
CA ASP A 469 -9.22 -22.32 32.97
C ASP A 469 -7.96 -21.64 33.48
N HIS A 470 -7.42 -20.68 32.71
CA HIS A 470 -6.18 -19.94 33.00
C HIS A 470 -6.18 -18.54 32.35
N LEU A 471 -5.20 -17.71 32.75
CA LEU A 471 -4.98 -16.35 32.22
C LEU A 471 -3.66 -16.20 31.45
N ASP A 472 -2.89 -17.29 31.32
CA ASP A 472 -1.64 -17.25 30.59
C ASP A 472 -1.92 -17.27 29.10
N VAL A 473 -1.30 -16.37 28.34
CA VAL A 473 -1.30 -16.41 26.90
C VAL A 473 -0.47 -17.61 26.45
N ASP A 474 -1.09 -18.56 25.79
CA ASP A 474 -0.48 -19.82 25.39
C ASP A 474 0.39 -19.68 24.13
N MET A 475 0.00 -18.77 23.25
CA MET A 475 0.69 -18.53 21.98
C MET A 475 0.55 -17.11 21.49
N SER A 476 1.43 -16.71 20.60
CA SER A 476 1.30 -15.51 19.80
C SER A 476 1.13 -15.82 18.32
N VAL A 477 0.38 -14.97 17.63
CA VAL A 477 0.24 -14.97 16.18
C VAL A 477 0.56 -13.58 15.66
N ASN A 478 1.58 -13.48 14.81
CA ASN A 478 2.07 -12.20 14.31
C ASN A 478 2.47 -12.31 12.84
N SER A 479 2.57 -11.19 12.13
CA SER A 479 2.98 -11.16 10.72
C SER A 479 4.15 -10.22 10.43
N PHE A 480 4.57 -9.41 11.37
CA PHE A 480 5.56 -8.37 11.11
C PHE A 480 6.80 -8.49 11.96
N VAL A 481 7.79 -9.15 11.40
CA VAL A 481 9.16 -9.01 11.87
C VAL A 481 9.98 -8.49 10.69
N ASN A 482 10.82 -7.49 10.92
CA ASN A 482 11.65 -6.94 9.87
C ASN A 482 12.69 -7.95 9.40
N SER A 483 12.55 -8.45 8.19
CA SER A 483 13.46 -9.42 7.59
C SER A 483 14.90 -8.91 7.38
N GLY A 484 15.11 -7.62 7.54
CA GLY A 484 16.42 -6.98 7.37
C GLY A 484 17.18 -6.73 8.68
N TYR A 485 16.61 -7.13 9.82
CA TYR A 485 17.21 -6.88 11.12
C TYR A 485 17.37 -8.18 11.93
N THR A 486 18.48 -8.31 12.61
CA THR A 486 18.77 -9.36 13.63
C THR A 486 19.34 -8.70 14.86
N VAL A 487 19.03 -9.25 16.03
CA VAL A 487 19.57 -8.76 17.30
C VAL A 487 21.07 -8.99 17.35
N SER A 488 21.81 -8.00 17.79
CA SER A 488 23.26 -8.06 17.96
C SER A 488 23.66 -7.85 19.42
N PRO A 489 24.77 -8.39 19.88
CA PRO A 489 25.27 -8.14 21.22
C PRO A 489 25.59 -6.67 21.47
N GLY A 490 25.31 -6.19 22.69
CA GLY A 490 25.59 -4.83 23.12
C GLY A 490 24.37 -4.08 23.62
N ASP A 491 24.42 -2.74 23.59
CA ASP A 491 23.29 -1.91 23.99
C ASP A 491 22.11 -2.15 23.06
N PHE A 492 20.94 -2.39 23.65
CA PHE A 492 19.68 -2.51 22.94
C PHE A 492 18.86 -1.24 23.17
N THR A 493 18.51 -0.57 22.10
CA THR A 493 17.92 0.76 22.10
C THR A 493 16.48 0.75 21.56
N MET A 494 15.76 1.87 21.66
CA MET A 494 14.48 2.02 20.98
C MET A 494 14.62 1.95 19.44
N ARG A 495 15.78 2.33 18.89
CA ARG A 495 16.09 2.11 17.46
C ARG A 495 15.98 0.63 17.08
N ASP A 496 16.50 -0.24 17.94
CA ASP A 496 16.46 -1.67 17.72
C ASP A 496 15.03 -2.21 17.78
N VAL A 497 14.22 -1.71 18.72
CA VAL A 497 12.79 -2.02 18.79
C VAL A 497 12.06 -1.67 17.49
N TYR A 498 12.24 -0.44 16.99
CA TYR A 498 11.61 -0.01 15.73
C TYR A 498 12.15 -0.75 14.50
N ARG A 499 13.42 -1.17 14.51
CA ARG A 499 13.98 -2.03 13.46
C ARG A 499 13.44 -3.45 13.53
N LEU A 500 13.22 -3.94 14.72
CA LEU A 500 12.71 -5.28 14.98
C LEU A 500 11.25 -5.39 14.56
N TYR A 501 10.46 -4.39 14.89
CA TYR A 501 9.04 -4.31 14.56
C TYR A 501 8.70 -2.94 13.96
N THR A 502 8.30 -2.89 12.71
CA THR A 502 8.24 -1.63 11.95
C THR A 502 6.95 -0.84 12.19
N TYR A 503 5.84 -1.53 12.51
CA TYR A 503 4.50 -0.94 12.54
C TYR A 503 3.99 -0.70 13.95
N SER A 504 3.24 0.40 14.16
CA SER A 504 2.63 0.75 15.45
C SER A 504 1.35 -0.04 15.72
N ASN A 505 1.44 -1.37 15.64
CA ASN A 505 0.30 -2.25 15.90
C ASN A 505 0.04 -2.40 17.39
N THR A 506 -1.18 -2.78 17.74
CA THR A 506 -1.62 -3.16 19.08
C THR A 506 -1.96 -4.64 19.16
N ILE A 507 -2.05 -5.16 20.37
CA ILE A 507 -2.33 -6.58 20.63
C ILE A 507 -3.73 -6.76 21.19
N TYR A 508 -4.39 -7.78 20.69
CA TYR A 508 -5.60 -8.38 21.26
C TYR A 508 -5.30 -9.76 21.83
N VAL A 509 -5.92 -10.11 22.95
CA VAL A 509 -5.89 -11.48 23.47
C VAL A 509 -7.27 -12.09 23.33
N LEU A 510 -7.33 -13.17 22.59
CA LEU A 510 -8.60 -13.87 22.31
C LEU A 510 -8.52 -15.36 22.65
N PRO A 511 -9.63 -15.94 23.09
CA PRO A 511 -9.75 -17.38 23.23
C PRO A 511 -9.88 -18.04 21.87
N ILE A 512 -9.12 -19.11 21.64
CA ILE A 512 -9.08 -19.85 20.40
C ILE A 512 -9.11 -21.36 20.66
N TYR A 513 -9.95 -22.11 19.94
CA TYR A 513 -9.93 -23.57 20.05
C TYR A 513 -8.75 -24.20 19.33
N GLY A 514 -8.28 -25.35 19.83
CA GLY A 514 -7.16 -26.08 19.20
C GLY A 514 -7.41 -26.40 17.73
N ARG A 515 -8.63 -26.77 17.34
CA ARG A 515 -8.99 -27.01 15.94
C ARG A 515 -8.85 -25.76 15.07
N ASP A 516 -9.10 -24.58 15.62
CA ASP A 516 -8.95 -23.30 14.90
C ASP A 516 -7.47 -22.93 14.78
N ILE A 517 -6.66 -23.19 15.82
CA ILE A 517 -5.19 -23.07 15.77
C ILE A 517 -4.65 -23.93 14.62
N ARG A 518 -5.07 -25.21 14.54
CA ARG A 518 -4.67 -26.10 13.45
C ARG A 518 -5.08 -25.54 12.09
N SER A 519 -6.29 -25.02 11.96
CA SER A 519 -6.78 -24.45 10.71
C SER A 519 -5.93 -23.26 10.27
N VAL A 520 -5.62 -22.34 11.20
CA VAL A 520 -4.74 -21.18 10.94
C VAL A 520 -3.36 -21.61 10.45
N LEU A 521 -2.76 -22.62 11.10
CA LEU A 521 -1.46 -23.16 10.69
C LEU A 521 -1.51 -23.82 9.32
N GLU A 522 -2.52 -24.66 9.04
CA GLU A 522 -2.67 -25.34 7.74
C GLU A 522 -2.87 -24.35 6.59
N GLU A 523 -3.68 -23.30 6.82
CA GLU A 523 -3.89 -22.21 5.85
C GLU A 523 -2.58 -21.47 5.60
N ASN A 524 -1.84 -21.11 6.65
CA ASN A 524 -0.56 -20.43 6.53
C ASN A 524 0.45 -21.27 5.71
N ALA A 525 0.55 -22.57 5.98
CA ALA A 525 1.42 -23.46 5.23
C ALA A 525 1.01 -23.57 3.76
N GLU A 526 -0.29 -23.58 3.46
CA GLU A 526 -0.80 -23.66 2.09
C GLU A 526 -0.55 -22.38 1.31
N ASP A 527 -0.81 -21.23 1.94
CA ASP A 527 -0.80 -19.95 1.25
C ASP A 527 0.61 -19.36 1.11
N HIS A 528 1.52 -19.69 2.04
CA HIS A 528 2.81 -19.01 2.13
C HIS A 528 4.05 -19.89 2.01
N LEU A 529 3.95 -21.24 2.16
CA LEU A 529 5.12 -22.10 2.15
C LEU A 529 5.17 -22.99 0.93
N LYS A 530 6.37 -23.15 0.37
CA LYS A 530 6.68 -24.07 -0.72
C LYS A 530 8.04 -24.72 -0.48
N ALA A 531 8.13 -26.01 -0.71
CA ALA A 531 9.39 -26.74 -0.69
C ALA A 531 9.80 -27.12 -2.10
N ARG A 532 11.09 -27.17 -2.34
CA ARG A 532 11.69 -27.69 -3.57
C ARG A 532 13.01 -28.38 -3.28
N ARG A 533 13.28 -29.45 -4.01
CA ARG A 533 14.57 -30.12 -4.00
C ARG A 533 15.44 -29.63 -5.14
N ILE A 534 16.66 -29.20 -4.82
CA ILE A 534 17.66 -28.74 -5.78
C ILE A 534 18.96 -29.46 -5.42
N ASN A 535 19.53 -30.19 -6.36
CA ASN A 535 20.78 -30.98 -6.14
C ASN A 535 20.73 -31.90 -4.90
N GLY A 536 19.56 -32.51 -4.64
CA GLY A 536 19.35 -33.38 -3.49
C GLY A 536 19.11 -32.67 -2.17
N GLN A 537 19.24 -31.35 -2.11
CA GLN A 537 18.98 -30.52 -0.93
C GLN A 537 17.59 -29.86 -1.01
N VAL A 538 16.82 -29.94 0.07
CA VAL A 538 15.51 -29.31 0.15
C VAL A 538 15.65 -27.86 0.59
N TYR A 539 15.07 -26.98 -0.18
CA TYR A 539 14.92 -25.55 0.11
C TYR A 539 13.47 -25.22 0.40
N ILE A 540 13.24 -24.40 1.44
CA ILE A 540 11.93 -23.90 1.79
C ILE A 540 11.85 -22.43 1.34
N TYR A 541 10.79 -22.10 0.64
CA TYR A 541 10.54 -20.77 0.12
C TYR A 541 9.22 -20.22 0.64
N GLU A 542 9.21 -18.91 0.87
CA GLU A 542 8.00 -18.17 1.05
C GLU A 542 7.38 -17.82 -0.31
N LYS A 543 6.08 -17.99 -0.46
CA LYS A 543 5.32 -17.57 -1.64
C LYS A 543 4.30 -16.47 -1.25
N GLY A 544 4.06 -15.54 -2.16
CA GLY A 544 3.08 -14.47 -1.94
C GLY A 544 3.63 -13.26 -1.16
N SER A 545 2.79 -12.62 -0.38
CA SER A 545 3.11 -11.46 0.45
C SER A 545 3.53 -11.89 1.85
N ASN A 546 4.65 -11.39 2.35
CA ASN A 546 5.12 -11.63 3.72
C ASN A 546 4.25 -10.93 4.78
N PHE A 547 3.44 -9.94 4.41
CA PHE A 547 2.54 -9.25 5.36
C PHE A 547 1.43 -10.14 5.92
N THR A 548 1.08 -11.20 5.22
CA THR A 548 0.05 -12.17 5.63
C THR A 548 0.61 -13.54 5.98
N ASN A 549 1.92 -13.75 5.86
CA ASN A 549 2.59 -14.95 6.35
C ASN A 549 2.75 -14.85 7.87
N LEU A 550 2.13 -15.77 8.59
CA LEU A 550 2.06 -15.73 10.04
C LEU A 550 3.25 -16.42 10.69
N VAL A 551 3.76 -15.80 11.74
CA VAL A 551 4.77 -16.35 12.64
C VAL A 551 4.16 -16.60 14.01
N PHE A 552 4.60 -17.66 14.67
CA PHE A 552 3.98 -18.19 15.89
C PHE A 552 5.01 -18.30 17.00
N GLY A 553 4.66 -17.84 18.19
CA GLY A 553 5.42 -18.06 19.41
C GLY A 553 4.65 -18.91 20.40
N GLY A 554 5.34 -19.54 21.36
CA GLY A 554 4.73 -20.32 22.42
C GLY A 554 4.23 -21.72 22.00
N LEU A 555 4.22 -22.07 20.74
CA LEU A 555 3.71 -23.33 20.22
C LEU A 555 4.83 -24.18 19.63
N ASN A 556 4.87 -25.46 19.99
CA ASN A 556 5.77 -26.46 19.42
C ASN A 556 5.09 -27.22 18.30
N PHE A 557 5.58 -27.08 17.07
CA PHE A 557 4.95 -27.72 15.93
C PHE A 557 5.91 -27.93 14.74
N THR A 558 5.49 -28.74 13.79
CA THR A 558 6.21 -28.98 12.53
C THR A 558 5.26 -28.86 11.35
N TYR A 559 5.68 -28.11 10.33
CA TYR A 559 5.08 -28.17 9.00
C TYR A 559 5.78 -29.26 8.18
N ASP A 560 5.03 -30.22 7.67
CA ASP A 560 5.50 -31.24 6.71
C ASP A 560 4.90 -30.94 5.33
N LEU A 561 5.67 -30.27 4.48
CA LEU A 561 5.22 -29.84 3.16
C LEU A 561 5.14 -31.00 2.16
N SER A 562 5.60 -32.21 2.51
CA SER A 562 5.37 -33.41 1.71
C SER A 562 3.94 -33.96 1.84
N LYS A 563 3.18 -33.48 2.81
CA LYS A 563 1.80 -33.90 3.07
C LYS A 563 0.78 -33.06 2.31
N PRO A 564 -0.38 -33.65 1.99
CA PRO A 564 -1.47 -32.91 1.38
C PRO A 564 -2.00 -31.80 2.32
N LYS A 565 -2.65 -30.79 1.73
CA LYS A 565 -3.37 -29.73 2.45
C LYS A 565 -4.28 -30.33 3.53
N GLY A 566 -4.28 -29.72 4.71
CA GLY A 566 -5.07 -30.14 5.88
C GLY A 566 -4.44 -31.31 6.67
N SER A 567 -3.20 -31.70 6.32
CA SER A 567 -2.45 -32.75 7.02
C SER A 567 -0.96 -32.39 7.18
N ARG A 568 -0.61 -31.13 6.92
CA ARG A 568 0.78 -30.63 6.95
C ARG A 568 1.26 -30.30 8.36
N VAL A 569 0.35 -30.06 9.29
CA VAL A 569 0.67 -29.54 10.62
C VAL A 569 0.67 -30.67 11.66
N ARG A 570 1.80 -30.83 12.32
CA ARG A 570 1.92 -31.64 13.53
C ARG A 570 2.20 -30.75 14.71
N ILE A 571 1.25 -30.64 15.65
CA ILE A 571 1.38 -29.86 16.86
C ILE A 571 1.79 -30.79 18.01
N GLU A 572 2.80 -30.41 18.79
CA GLU A 572 3.37 -31.17 19.88
C GLU A 572 2.90 -30.67 21.24
N GLY A 573 2.46 -29.41 21.34
CA GLY A 573 1.98 -28.76 22.54
C GLY A 573 2.48 -27.33 22.67
N PHE A 574 2.28 -26.75 23.85
CA PHE A 574 2.69 -25.37 24.14
C PHE A 574 3.94 -25.32 24.98
N SER A 575 4.71 -24.22 24.89
CA SER A 575 5.93 -24.00 25.64
C SER A 575 5.69 -23.96 27.17
N ASN A 576 4.50 -23.59 27.60
CA ASN A 576 4.08 -23.59 29.00
C ASN A 576 3.75 -25.00 29.52
N GLY A 577 3.95 -26.05 28.73
CA GLY A 577 3.74 -27.45 29.08
C GLY A 577 2.28 -27.94 28.94
N ARG A 578 1.37 -27.11 28.45
CA ARG A 578 -0.01 -27.54 28.14
C ARG A 578 -0.01 -28.48 26.95
N PRO A 579 -0.77 -29.60 27.01
CA PRO A 579 -0.98 -30.45 25.87
C PRO A 579 -1.89 -29.74 24.83
N PHE A 580 -1.71 -30.07 23.57
CA PHE A 580 -2.60 -29.62 22.51
C PHE A 580 -3.79 -30.57 22.36
N GLU A 581 -4.99 -30.03 22.43
CA GLU A 581 -6.26 -30.73 22.28
C GLU A 581 -7.19 -29.92 21.38
N GLU A 582 -7.80 -30.53 20.35
CA GLU A 582 -8.64 -29.86 19.36
C GLU A 582 -9.82 -29.07 19.95
N ASP A 583 -10.45 -29.62 21.00
CA ASP A 583 -11.66 -29.06 21.64
C ASP A 583 -11.35 -28.24 22.90
N THR A 584 -10.08 -28.02 23.21
CA THR A 584 -9.65 -27.18 24.32
C THR A 584 -9.47 -25.74 23.86
N LEU A 585 -9.84 -24.81 24.75
CA LEU A 585 -9.71 -23.38 24.53
C LEU A 585 -8.38 -22.89 25.10
N TYR A 586 -7.66 -22.12 24.30
CA TYR A 586 -6.36 -21.52 24.61
C TYR A 586 -6.43 -20.00 24.46
N LEU A 587 -5.43 -19.28 24.95
CA LEU A 587 -5.30 -17.84 24.75
C LEU A 587 -4.23 -17.53 23.71
N ALA A 588 -4.61 -16.78 22.70
CA ALA A 588 -3.70 -16.28 21.66
C ALA A 588 -3.60 -14.75 21.73
N SER A 589 -2.38 -14.22 21.74
CA SER A 589 -2.12 -12.82 21.45
C SER A 589 -1.97 -12.61 19.96
N VAL A 590 -2.69 -11.64 19.41
CA VAL A 590 -2.80 -11.41 17.97
C VAL A 590 -2.71 -9.91 17.71
N ASN A 591 -1.94 -9.47 16.72
CA ASN A 591 -1.91 -8.06 16.36
C ASN A 591 -3.18 -7.62 15.62
N ASN A 592 -3.53 -6.34 15.72
CA ASN A 592 -4.73 -5.77 15.10
C ASN A 592 -4.76 -5.91 13.58
N TYR A 593 -3.62 -5.88 12.90
CA TYR A 593 -3.55 -5.96 11.44
C TYR A 593 -4.02 -7.31 10.87
N ILE A 594 -3.66 -8.42 11.50
CA ILE A 594 -4.04 -9.76 11.03
C ILE A 594 -5.39 -10.22 11.56
N LEU A 595 -5.90 -9.59 12.62
CA LEU A 595 -7.17 -9.94 13.23
C LEU A 595 -8.33 -9.59 12.26
N GLY A 596 -9.06 -10.59 11.81
CA GLY A 596 -10.13 -10.43 10.83
C GLY A 596 -9.67 -10.18 9.38
N ASN A 597 -8.36 -10.20 9.12
CA ASN A 597 -7.83 -10.00 7.77
C ASN A 597 -8.21 -11.17 6.86
N SER A 598 -8.90 -10.86 5.76
CA SER A 598 -9.41 -11.85 4.80
C SER A 598 -8.32 -12.62 4.04
N SER A 599 -7.09 -12.12 4.07
CA SER A 599 -5.95 -12.67 3.32
C SER A 599 -5.07 -13.61 4.15
N CYS A 600 -5.43 -13.90 5.41
CA CYS A 600 -4.70 -14.83 6.26
C CYS A 600 -5.64 -15.70 7.10
N GLY A 601 -5.08 -16.70 7.79
CA GLY A 601 -5.85 -17.66 8.60
C GLY A 601 -6.64 -17.05 9.76
N MET A 602 -6.42 -15.79 10.12
CA MET A 602 -7.14 -15.10 11.21
C MET A 602 -8.46 -14.43 10.78
N ARG A 603 -8.89 -14.62 9.54
CA ARG A 603 -10.10 -14.03 8.93
C ARG A 603 -11.42 -14.30 9.68
N SER A 604 -11.48 -15.38 10.44
CA SER A 604 -12.71 -15.77 11.18
C SER A 604 -12.83 -15.13 12.56
N PHE A 605 -11.82 -14.39 12.99
CA PHE A 605 -11.77 -13.74 14.29
C PHE A 605 -11.93 -12.24 14.16
N SER A 606 -12.39 -11.61 15.23
CA SER A 606 -12.61 -10.17 15.29
C SER A 606 -12.28 -9.62 16.68
N GLU A 607 -12.17 -8.33 16.82
CA GLU A 607 -11.98 -7.64 18.10
C GLU A 607 -13.04 -8.01 19.15
N LYS A 608 -14.26 -8.34 18.72
CA LYS A 608 -15.37 -8.75 19.59
C LYS A 608 -15.12 -10.10 20.29
N ASP A 609 -14.21 -10.89 19.76
CA ASP A 609 -13.83 -12.18 20.34
C ASP A 609 -12.74 -12.02 21.41
N ALA A 610 -12.13 -10.84 21.51
CA ALA A 610 -11.06 -10.56 22.45
C ALA A 610 -11.56 -10.40 23.89
N ILE A 611 -10.81 -10.93 24.84
CA ILE A 611 -11.03 -10.74 26.27
C ILE A 611 -10.20 -9.60 26.87
N TRP A 612 -9.19 -9.17 26.11
CA TRP A 612 -8.32 -8.05 26.44
C TRP A 612 -7.78 -7.42 25.17
N SER A 613 -7.61 -6.12 25.22
CA SER A 613 -7.01 -5.32 24.18
C SER A 613 -5.97 -4.40 24.81
N GLN A 614 -4.82 -4.26 24.18
CA GLN A 614 -3.78 -3.32 24.59
C GLN A 614 -4.28 -1.89 24.59
N ALA A 615 -5.12 -1.56 23.65
CA ALA A 615 -5.64 -0.20 23.50
C ALA A 615 -6.68 0.17 24.59
N ASP A 616 -7.33 -0.82 25.19
CA ASP A 616 -8.23 -0.62 26.36
C ASP A 616 -7.50 -0.69 27.71
N ASP A 617 -6.18 -0.90 27.70
CA ASP A 617 -5.35 -1.00 28.88
C ASP A 617 -4.93 0.39 29.36
N GLU A 618 -4.93 0.63 30.68
CA GLU A 618 -4.52 1.91 31.26
C GLU A 618 -3.07 2.30 30.89
N ASN A 619 -2.23 1.33 30.56
CA ASN A 619 -0.87 1.55 30.14
C ASN A 619 -0.74 1.77 28.62
N GLY A 620 -1.80 1.46 27.86
CA GLY A 620 -1.92 1.72 26.44
C GLY A 620 -0.72 1.28 25.60
N GLY A 621 -0.36 2.11 24.62
CA GLY A 621 0.84 1.96 23.80
C GLY A 621 0.66 1.00 22.63
N THR A 622 1.81 0.57 22.10
CA THR A 622 1.91 -0.28 20.91
C THR A 622 2.79 -1.51 21.22
N ILE A 623 2.93 -2.40 20.24
CA ILE A 623 3.87 -3.53 20.33
C ILE A 623 5.31 -3.06 20.65
N HIS A 624 5.70 -1.87 20.14
CA HIS A 624 7.01 -1.30 20.49
C HIS A 624 7.19 -1.12 21.99
N ASP A 625 6.16 -0.62 22.68
CA ASP A 625 6.19 -0.38 24.12
C ASP A 625 6.28 -1.70 24.88
N MET A 626 5.55 -2.74 24.42
CA MET A 626 5.65 -4.08 25.00
C MET A 626 7.05 -4.69 24.84
N ILE A 627 7.65 -4.59 23.66
CA ILE A 627 9.02 -5.06 23.43
C ILE A 627 10.00 -4.30 24.34
N ALA A 628 9.86 -2.98 24.41
CA ALA A 628 10.73 -2.17 25.26
C ALA A 628 10.55 -2.48 26.74
N GLU A 629 9.32 -2.70 27.21
CA GLU A 629 9.02 -3.10 28.59
C GLU A 629 9.62 -4.47 28.88
N TYR A 630 9.41 -5.45 28.00
CA TYR A 630 9.96 -6.80 28.13
C TYR A 630 11.49 -6.80 28.25
N VAL A 631 12.17 -6.07 27.36
CA VAL A 631 13.64 -5.98 27.37
C VAL A 631 14.14 -5.35 28.65
N ARG A 632 13.53 -4.24 29.10
CA ARG A 632 13.91 -3.58 30.37
C ARG A 632 13.79 -4.53 31.56
N GLU A 633 12.68 -5.25 31.64
CA GLU A 633 12.41 -6.17 32.74
C GLU A 633 13.37 -7.37 32.75
N ARG A 634 13.58 -7.97 31.57
CA ARG A 634 14.52 -9.10 31.45
C ARG A 634 15.95 -8.68 31.78
N CYS A 635 16.39 -7.55 31.28
CA CYS A 635 17.72 -7.03 31.61
C CYS A 635 17.84 -6.66 33.10
N ALA A 636 16.82 -6.10 33.72
CA ALA A 636 16.81 -5.83 35.16
C ALA A 636 16.88 -7.11 36.00
N ALA A 637 16.27 -8.20 35.52
CA ALA A 637 16.27 -9.48 36.26
C ALA A 637 17.53 -10.33 36.04
N GLN A 638 18.09 -10.30 34.82
CA GLN A 638 19.12 -11.24 34.38
C GLN A 638 20.45 -10.57 34.04
N GLY A 639 20.52 -9.23 33.99
CA GLY A 639 21.68 -8.44 33.59
C GLY A 639 21.72 -8.18 32.08
N GLU A 640 21.45 -9.18 31.26
CA GLU A 640 21.41 -9.07 29.81
C GLU A 640 20.36 -10.02 29.23
N LEU A 641 19.85 -9.73 28.04
CA LEU A 641 18.93 -10.57 27.29
C LEU A 641 19.75 -11.53 26.41
N THR A 642 19.46 -12.81 26.50
CA THR A 642 20.11 -13.87 25.72
C THR A 642 19.05 -14.72 24.97
N PRO A 643 19.39 -15.38 23.86
CA PRO A 643 18.45 -16.22 23.12
C PRO A 643 18.04 -17.50 23.88
N ASP A 644 18.82 -17.95 24.85
CA ASP A 644 18.54 -19.16 25.63
C ASP A 644 17.27 -19.07 26.52
N SER A 645 16.62 -17.91 26.58
CA SER A 645 15.38 -17.72 27.32
C SER A 645 14.12 -18.22 26.61
N PHE A 646 14.22 -18.63 25.36
CA PHE A 646 13.09 -19.09 24.55
C PHE A 646 12.99 -20.61 24.58
N ASN A 647 11.82 -21.15 24.88
CA ASN A 647 11.62 -22.58 25.14
C ASN A 647 10.55 -23.24 24.25
N TRP A 648 10.25 -22.67 23.09
CA TRP A 648 9.43 -23.32 22.07
C TRP A 648 10.22 -23.51 20.80
N HIS A 649 9.72 -24.37 19.92
CA HIS A 649 10.33 -24.60 18.61
C HIS A 649 9.29 -24.95 17.55
N TRP A 650 9.56 -24.51 16.33
CA TRP A 650 8.85 -24.97 15.17
C TRP A 650 9.82 -25.13 13.99
N SER A 651 9.43 -25.97 13.03
CA SER A 651 10.25 -26.26 11.87
C SER A 651 9.39 -26.55 10.65
N VAL A 652 9.95 -26.29 9.48
CA VAL A 652 9.37 -26.68 8.20
C VAL A 652 10.23 -27.76 7.61
N ILE A 653 9.61 -28.90 7.31
CA ILE A 653 10.30 -30.05 6.69
C ILE A 653 9.60 -30.44 5.38
N CYS A 654 10.36 -31.05 4.48
CA CYS A 654 9.87 -31.74 3.31
C CYS A 654 10.72 -32.99 3.12
N PRO A 655 10.41 -34.09 3.85
CA PRO A 655 11.14 -35.35 3.72
C PRO A 655 11.14 -35.87 2.28
N GLU A 656 12.12 -36.68 1.92
CA GLU A 656 12.15 -37.32 0.63
C GLU A 656 10.88 -38.16 0.42
N ASP A 657 10.24 -37.99 -0.73
CA ASP A 657 9.28 -38.94 -1.22
C ASP A 657 10.07 -40.12 -1.81
N PRO A 658 10.08 -41.31 -1.19
CA PRO A 658 10.82 -42.46 -1.70
C PRO A 658 10.30 -42.97 -3.05
N ASP A 659 9.06 -42.61 -3.43
CA ASP A 659 8.42 -42.94 -4.68
C ASP A 659 8.56 -41.87 -5.77
N ALA A 660 9.25 -40.76 -5.46
CA ALA A 660 9.46 -39.70 -6.43
C ALA A 660 10.31 -40.20 -7.61
N PRO A 661 9.95 -39.90 -8.87
CA PRO A 661 10.73 -40.30 -10.02
C PRO A 661 12.12 -39.65 -9.96
N SER A 662 13.13 -40.42 -10.48
CA SER A 662 14.46 -39.85 -10.66
C SER A 662 14.44 -38.79 -11.76
N SER A 663 15.25 -37.74 -11.61
CA SER A 663 15.41 -36.74 -12.67
C SER A 663 15.88 -37.35 -14.01
N SER A 664 16.58 -38.48 -13.97
CA SER A 664 16.99 -39.24 -15.17
C SER A 664 15.82 -39.86 -15.95
N ASP A 665 14.65 -40.01 -15.34
CA ASP A 665 13.46 -40.61 -15.95
C ASP A 665 12.53 -39.55 -16.56
N LEU A 666 12.88 -38.28 -16.43
CA LEU A 666 12.10 -37.14 -16.90
C LEU A 666 12.82 -36.45 -18.07
N GLU A 667 12.08 -36.02 -19.07
CA GLU A 667 12.62 -35.23 -20.17
C GLU A 667 12.96 -33.82 -19.68
N ALA A 668 14.24 -33.47 -19.67
CA ALA A 668 14.75 -32.18 -19.28
C ALA A 668 14.71 -31.18 -20.44
N ALA A 669 14.16 -29.99 -20.23
CA ALA A 669 14.29 -28.86 -21.15
C ALA A 669 15.51 -27.99 -20.82
N ALA A 670 15.91 -27.96 -19.55
CA ALA A 670 17.10 -27.27 -19.09
C ALA A 670 17.57 -27.86 -17.75
N THR A 671 18.86 -27.72 -17.46
CA THR A 671 19.51 -28.26 -16.26
C THR A 671 20.10 -27.13 -15.42
N LEU A 672 20.00 -27.24 -14.09
CA LEU A 672 20.52 -26.26 -13.16
C LEU A 672 22.02 -26.01 -13.34
N ALA A 673 22.41 -24.76 -13.45
CA ALA A 673 23.79 -24.29 -13.51
C ALA A 673 24.12 -23.42 -12.29
N ASP A 674 25.34 -23.55 -11.78
CA ASP A 674 25.80 -22.78 -10.62
C ASP A 674 25.94 -21.29 -10.92
N GLN A 675 26.45 -20.95 -12.11
CA GLN A 675 26.68 -19.58 -12.58
C GLN A 675 26.52 -19.54 -14.11
N PRO A 676 26.20 -18.38 -14.70
CA PRO A 676 26.21 -18.24 -16.14
C PRO A 676 27.65 -18.25 -16.70
N GLU A 677 27.87 -19.02 -17.75
CA GLU A 677 29.11 -19.10 -18.53
C GLU A 677 28.96 -18.34 -19.85
N ASP A 678 30.07 -17.82 -20.36
CA ASP A 678 30.08 -17.00 -21.59
C ASP A 678 29.67 -17.84 -22.81
N GLY A 679 28.68 -17.36 -23.53
CA GLY A 679 28.15 -18.01 -24.73
C GLY A 679 27.09 -19.07 -24.48
N HIS A 680 26.86 -19.48 -23.25
CA HIS A 680 25.88 -20.51 -22.90
C HIS A 680 24.46 -19.92 -22.79
N THR A 681 23.44 -20.77 -22.87
CA THR A 681 22.04 -20.35 -22.91
C THR A 681 21.28 -20.81 -21.68
N TYR A 682 20.46 -19.90 -21.10
CA TYR A 682 19.81 -20.12 -19.81
C TYR A 682 18.36 -19.67 -19.79
N VAL A 683 17.54 -20.43 -19.07
CA VAL A 683 16.27 -19.98 -18.54
C VAL A 683 16.49 -19.41 -17.13
N LEU A 684 16.04 -18.20 -16.87
CA LEU A 684 15.98 -17.63 -15.53
C LEU A 684 14.71 -18.08 -14.83
N TYR A 685 14.86 -18.84 -13.78
CA TYR A 685 13.76 -19.43 -13.04
C TYR A 685 13.66 -18.88 -11.62
N HIS A 686 12.47 -18.46 -11.22
CA HIS A 686 12.18 -18.01 -9.88
C HIS A 686 11.59 -19.16 -9.07
N GLU A 687 12.35 -19.64 -8.12
CA GLU A 687 12.06 -20.88 -7.36
C GLU A 687 10.74 -20.80 -6.58
N ALA A 688 10.54 -19.72 -5.81
CA ALA A 688 9.39 -19.62 -4.94
C ALA A 688 8.05 -19.59 -5.70
N SER A 689 8.01 -19.02 -6.90
CA SER A 689 6.77 -18.97 -7.71
C SER A 689 6.64 -20.12 -8.71
N GLY A 690 7.72 -20.85 -8.98
CA GLY A 690 7.74 -21.86 -10.03
C GLY A 690 7.61 -21.28 -11.45
N THR A 691 8.13 -20.05 -11.68
CA THR A 691 7.96 -19.37 -12.97
C THR A 691 9.29 -18.98 -13.60
N ALA A 692 9.29 -18.84 -14.93
CA ALA A 692 10.38 -18.23 -15.68
C ALA A 692 9.89 -16.99 -16.44
N LEU A 693 10.83 -16.12 -16.86
CA LEU A 693 10.52 -14.92 -17.62
C LEU A 693 9.96 -15.25 -19.00
N THR A 694 9.00 -14.47 -19.43
CA THR A 694 8.47 -14.51 -20.80
C THR A 694 8.66 -13.17 -21.51
N ASP A 695 8.47 -13.13 -22.82
CA ASP A 695 8.50 -11.89 -23.60
C ASP A 695 7.23 -11.03 -23.45
N LYS A 696 6.26 -11.46 -22.64
CA LYS A 696 5.02 -10.71 -22.40
C LYS A 696 5.21 -9.66 -21.32
N VAL A 697 4.68 -8.49 -21.56
CA VAL A 697 4.72 -7.36 -20.62
C VAL A 697 3.54 -7.42 -19.65
N LYS A 698 3.79 -7.12 -18.37
CA LYS A 698 2.77 -6.87 -17.35
C LYS A 698 3.21 -5.69 -16.48
N GLY A 699 2.47 -4.59 -16.56
CA GLY A 699 2.86 -3.34 -15.89
C GLY A 699 4.21 -2.84 -16.42
N THR A 700 5.12 -2.52 -15.51
CA THR A 700 6.50 -2.11 -15.82
C THR A 700 7.46 -3.27 -16.05
N GLY A 701 7.02 -4.51 -15.87
CA GLY A 701 7.86 -5.70 -15.91
C GLY A 701 7.49 -6.71 -17.01
N LEU A 702 8.15 -7.85 -16.97
CA LEU A 702 7.88 -9.01 -17.82
C LEU A 702 7.05 -10.04 -17.06
N LYS A 703 6.07 -10.64 -17.71
CA LYS A 703 5.22 -11.67 -17.12
C LYS A 703 5.98 -12.98 -16.91
N GLY A 704 5.68 -13.72 -15.82
CA GLY A 704 6.13 -15.10 -15.61
C GLY A 704 5.24 -16.12 -16.31
N ALA A 705 5.83 -17.25 -16.71
CA ALA A 705 5.12 -18.48 -17.06
C ALA A 705 5.47 -19.57 -16.07
N GLU A 706 4.48 -20.33 -15.61
CA GLU A 706 4.69 -21.48 -14.75
C GLU A 706 5.42 -22.59 -15.52
N ILE A 707 6.47 -23.14 -14.91
CA ILE A 707 7.25 -24.26 -15.45
C ILE A 707 7.36 -25.31 -14.35
N GLU A 708 7.06 -26.53 -14.69
CA GLU A 708 7.35 -27.64 -13.79
C GLU A 708 8.85 -27.89 -13.74
N ALA A 709 9.33 -28.09 -12.54
CA ALA A 709 10.72 -28.38 -12.30
C ALA A 709 10.82 -29.54 -11.28
N TYR A 710 11.80 -30.38 -11.48
CA TYR A 710 12.06 -31.48 -10.62
C TYR A 710 13.57 -31.59 -10.34
N GLU A 711 13.95 -31.59 -9.06
CA GLU A 711 15.36 -31.52 -8.65
C GLU A 711 16.11 -30.39 -9.38
N ASN A 712 17.09 -30.74 -10.18
CA ASN A 712 17.96 -29.84 -10.92
C ASN A 712 17.58 -29.66 -12.40
N ILE A 713 16.37 -30.05 -12.81
CA ILE A 713 15.90 -29.91 -14.20
C ILE A 713 14.60 -29.12 -14.28
N LEU A 714 14.42 -28.35 -15.35
CA LEU A 714 13.13 -27.88 -15.82
C LEU A 714 12.58 -28.89 -16.80
N LEU A 715 11.30 -29.24 -16.64
CA LEU A 715 10.67 -30.26 -17.47
C LEU A 715 10.31 -29.76 -18.87
N ALA A 716 10.44 -30.60 -19.85
CA ALA A 716 10.02 -30.36 -21.23
C ALA A 716 8.49 -30.58 -21.39
N PRO A 717 7.81 -29.85 -22.32
CA PRO A 717 8.35 -28.71 -23.07
C PRO A 717 8.30 -27.40 -22.28
N LEU A 718 9.24 -26.48 -22.52
CA LEU A 718 9.12 -25.12 -21.99
C LEU A 718 7.86 -24.44 -22.53
N PRO A 719 7.13 -23.67 -21.71
CA PRO A 719 5.97 -22.91 -22.15
C PRO A 719 6.31 -21.97 -23.32
N GLU A 720 5.37 -21.83 -24.25
CA GLU A 720 5.49 -20.87 -25.35
C GLU A 720 5.77 -19.46 -24.82
N ASN A 721 6.71 -18.76 -25.40
CA ASN A 721 7.23 -17.45 -25.02
C ASN A 721 8.15 -17.41 -23.78
N THR A 722 8.55 -18.53 -23.22
CA THR A 722 9.64 -18.56 -22.23
C THR A 722 10.91 -17.98 -22.85
N LEU A 723 11.55 -17.05 -22.12
CA LEU A 723 12.78 -16.42 -22.56
C LEU A 723 13.97 -17.33 -22.24
N VAL A 724 14.68 -17.73 -23.30
CA VAL A 724 16.00 -18.33 -23.20
C VAL A 724 17.02 -17.26 -23.54
N PHE A 725 17.96 -17.04 -22.64
CA PHE A 725 18.97 -15.98 -22.76
C PHE A 725 20.34 -16.59 -23.04
N THR A 726 21.04 -16.04 -24.01
CA THR A 726 22.50 -16.23 -24.14
C THR A 726 23.21 -15.29 -23.19
N ALA A 727 24.06 -15.84 -22.33
CA ALA A 727 24.89 -15.08 -21.43
C ALA A 727 26.17 -14.58 -22.12
N ARG A 728 26.56 -13.34 -21.86
CA ARG A 728 27.85 -12.80 -22.19
C ARG A 728 28.50 -12.31 -20.90
N VAL A 729 29.50 -13.05 -20.44
CA VAL A 729 30.13 -12.83 -19.14
C VAL A 729 31.40 -12.02 -19.31
N ASN A 730 31.60 -11.00 -18.45
CA ASN A 730 32.77 -10.16 -18.40
C ASN A 730 33.79 -10.69 -17.37
N ASP A 731 35.02 -10.26 -17.47
CA ASP A 731 36.14 -10.67 -16.57
C ASP A 731 35.90 -10.33 -15.10
N ASP A 732 35.03 -9.36 -14.79
CA ASP A 732 34.67 -8.94 -13.44
C ASP A 732 33.46 -9.70 -12.83
N GLY A 733 32.98 -10.73 -13.55
CA GLY A 733 31.83 -11.55 -13.19
C GLY A 733 30.49 -10.89 -13.40
N THR A 734 30.43 -9.72 -14.03
CA THR A 734 29.17 -9.17 -14.53
C THR A 734 28.80 -9.77 -15.88
N PHE A 735 27.51 -9.74 -16.24
CA PHE A 735 27.06 -10.36 -17.48
C PHE A 735 25.89 -9.63 -18.12
N LEU A 736 25.74 -9.82 -19.43
CA LEU A 736 24.60 -9.44 -20.23
C LEU A 736 23.79 -10.68 -20.57
N LEU A 737 22.48 -10.55 -20.61
CA LEU A 737 21.57 -11.61 -21.03
C LEU A 737 20.80 -11.15 -22.27
N SER A 738 20.95 -11.85 -23.38
CA SER A 738 20.27 -11.56 -24.64
C SER A 738 19.42 -12.73 -25.11
N ASP A 739 18.20 -12.48 -25.58
CA ASP A 739 17.34 -13.51 -26.15
C ASP A 739 17.72 -13.89 -27.60
N ALA A 740 17.06 -14.87 -28.16
CA ALA A 740 17.28 -15.34 -29.54
C ALA A 740 17.06 -14.28 -30.63
N GLN A 741 16.35 -13.17 -30.30
CA GLN A 741 16.17 -12.02 -31.18
C GLN A 741 17.25 -10.94 -30.96
N GLY A 742 18.24 -11.21 -30.12
CA GLY A 742 19.31 -10.25 -29.78
C GLY A 742 18.83 -9.10 -28.91
N ARG A 743 17.70 -9.24 -28.19
CA ARG A 743 17.22 -8.25 -27.25
C ARG A 743 17.77 -8.54 -25.85
N TYR A 744 18.20 -7.51 -25.16
CA TYR A 744 18.86 -7.60 -23.86
C TYR A 744 17.87 -7.40 -22.70
N LEU A 745 17.96 -8.24 -21.68
CA LEU A 745 17.24 -8.01 -20.41
C LEU A 745 17.81 -6.77 -19.73
N SER A 746 17.01 -5.73 -19.64
CA SER A 746 17.42 -4.41 -19.12
C SER A 746 16.50 -3.95 -18.02
N ALA A 747 17.09 -3.43 -16.95
CA ALA A 747 16.35 -2.80 -15.89
C ALA A 747 15.80 -1.44 -16.32
N ILE A 748 14.66 -1.07 -15.75
CA ILE A 748 14.12 0.28 -15.71
C ILE A 748 13.74 0.58 -14.28
N TYR A 749 13.44 1.84 -13.96
CA TYR A 749 12.99 2.16 -12.62
C TYR A 749 11.70 1.38 -12.30
N GLY A 750 11.74 0.54 -11.27
CA GLY A 750 10.61 -0.31 -10.87
C GLY A 750 10.22 -1.42 -11.86
N GLY A 751 11.06 -1.79 -12.82
CA GLY A 751 10.71 -2.82 -13.80
C GLY A 751 11.86 -3.39 -14.59
N VAL A 752 11.54 -4.29 -15.53
CA VAL A 752 12.47 -4.83 -16.53
C VAL A 752 11.82 -4.90 -17.91
N LYS A 753 12.61 -4.77 -18.93
CA LYS A 753 12.18 -4.87 -20.34
C LYS A 753 13.25 -5.48 -21.23
N LEU A 754 12.86 -5.89 -22.42
CA LEU A 754 13.80 -6.29 -23.49
C LEU A 754 14.16 -5.09 -24.36
N THR A 755 15.46 -4.84 -24.54
CA THR A 755 16.00 -3.72 -25.34
C THR A 755 16.80 -4.21 -26.53
N LYS A 756 16.75 -3.50 -27.68
CA LYS A 756 17.42 -3.89 -28.94
C LYS A 756 18.95 -3.78 -28.88
N SER A 757 19.48 -3.10 -27.89
CA SER A 757 20.92 -2.93 -27.67
C SER A 757 21.17 -2.79 -26.16
N PRO A 758 22.38 -3.13 -25.67
CA PRO A 758 22.73 -2.90 -24.26
C PRO A 758 22.57 -1.42 -23.90
N SER A 759 22.09 -1.17 -22.68
CA SER A 759 21.95 0.19 -22.16
C SER A 759 23.32 0.83 -21.94
N LYS A 760 23.46 2.11 -22.33
CA LYS A 760 24.68 2.89 -22.08
C LYS A 760 24.97 3.17 -20.60
N ASN A 761 24.00 2.98 -19.73
CA ASN A 761 24.09 3.25 -18.29
C ASN A 761 24.09 1.95 -17.48
N ASP A 762 24.65 0.87 -17.99
CA ASP A 762 24.75 -0.44 -17.34
C ASP A 762 23.43 -1.07 -16.92
N LEU A 763 22.28 -0.53 -17.35
CA LEU A 763 20.95 -1.06 -17.03
C LEU A 763 20.69 -2.45 -17.63
N SER A 764 21.51 -2.91 -18.56
CA SER A 764 21.49 -4.29 -19.10
C SER A 764 22.53 -5.19 -18.46
N LEU A 765 23.36 -4.65 -17.55
CA LEU A 765 24.45 -5.35 -16.91
C LEU A 765 23.99 -5.88 -15.55
N TRP A 766 24.21 -7.16 -15.34
CA TRP A 766 23.77 -7.87 -14.14
C TRP A 766 24.95 -8.53 -13.43
N LYS A 767 24.80 -8.77 -12.15
CA LYS A 767 25.72 -9.53 -11.30
C LYS A 767 24.93 -10.50 -10.44
N SER A 768 25.32 -11.77 -10.45
CA SER A 768 24.78 -12.76 -9.53
C SER A 768 25.53 -12.74 -8.21
N VAL A 769 24.76 -12.79 -7.11
CA VAL A 769 25.30 -12.90 -5.75
C VAL A 769 24.60 -14.07 -5.08
N PRO A 770 25.32 -15.01 -4.45
CA PRO A 770 24.71 -16.16 -3.80
C PRO A 770 23.61 -15.77 -2.83
N GLY A 771 22.48 -16.46 -2.92
CA GLY A 771 21.36 -16.42 -2.00
C GLY A 771 21.07 -17.83 -1.46
N ARG A 772 20.00 -17.98 -0.71
CA ARG A 772 19.57 -19.28 -0.21
C ARG A 772 18.85 -20.07 -1.30
N GLY A 773 19.47 -21.11 -1.81
CA GLY A 773 18.92 -21.97 -2.86
C GLY A 773 18.92 -21.38 -4.26
N GLY A 774 19.75 -20.34 -4.49
CA GLY A 774 19.87 -19.69 -5.78
C GLY A 774 20.63 -18.38 -5.70
N MET A 775 20.39 -17.47 -6.64
CA MET A 775 21.13 -16.21 -6.81
C MET A 775 20.23 -15.01 -6.74
N ASN A 776 20.75 -13.93 -6.14
CA ASN A 776 20.21 -12.59 -6.33
C ASN A 776 20.83 -11.98 -7.60
N LEU A 777 20.01 -11.51 -8.52
CA LEU A 777 20.48 -10.82 -9.74
C LEU A 777 20.43 -9.30 -9.54
N ILE A 778 21.57 -8.72 -9.21
CA ILE A 778 21.72 -7.28 -8.96
C ILE A 778 21.96 -6.57 -10.28
N ASN A 779 21.24 -5.48 -10.54
CA ASN A 779 21.44 -4.63 -11.70
C ASN A 779 22.51 -3.58 -11.43
N MET A 780 23.51 -3.50 -12.29
CA MET A 780 24.67 -2.63 -12.09
C MET A 780 24.41 -1.17 -12.46
N GLY A 781 23.38 -0.87 -13.25
CA GLY A 781 23.03 0.48 -13.68
C GLY A 781 22.05 1.20 -12.77
N LEU A 782 21.38 0.49 -11.87
CA LEU A 782 20.45 1.07 -10.89
C LEU A 782 21.21 1.40 -9.60
N LYS A 783 20.90 2.54 -9.01
CA LYS A 783 21.41 2.91 -7.68
C LYS A 783 20.76 2.00 -6.62
N ASP A 784 21.40 1.91 -5.46
CA ASP A 784 20.89 1.23 -4.26
C ASP A 784 20.75 -0.28 -4.39
N ASN A 785 21.65 -0.96 -5.13
CA ASN A 785 21.66 -2.41 -5.29
C ASN A 785 20.29 -3.00 -5.63
N LYS A 786 19.62 -2.42 -6.63
CA LYS A 786 18.35 -2.95 -7.12
C LYS A 786 18.57 -4.32 -7.77
N ALA A 787 17.76 -5.29 -7.37
CA ALA A 787 17.81 -6.65 -7.89
C ALA A 787 16.52 -7.01 -8.62
N LEU A 788 16.61 -8.04 -9.47
CA LEU A 788 15.43 -8.65 -10.06
C LEU A 788 14.55 -9.25 -8.96
N GLN A 789 13.26 -9.02 -9.03
CA GLN A 789 12.26 -9.54 -8.12
C GLN A 789 11.05 -10.08 -8.89
N TYR A 790 10.43 -11.13 -8.40
CA TYR A 790 9.13 -11.56 -8.86
C TYR A 790 8.04 -11.07 -7.89
N TYR A 791 7.15 -10.21 -8.37
CA TYR A 791 6.09 -9.63 -7.57
C TYR A 791 4.81 -9.48 -8.39
N SER A 792 3.67 -9.86 -7.81
CA SER A 792 2.34 -9.75 -8.46
C SER A 792 2.30 -10.30 -9.90
N GLN A 793 2.87 -11.50 -10.10
CA GLN A 793 2.99 -12.20 -11.39
C GLN A 793 3.83 -11.46 -12.44
N SER A 794 4.73 -10.58 -12.04
CA SER A 794 5.61 -9.81 -12.91
C SER A 794 7.03 -9.77 -12.38
N TYR A 795 8.01 -9.79 -13.28
CA TYR A 795 9.42 -9.57 -12.97
C TYR A 795 9.71 -8.08 -13.00
N ILE A 796 10.14 -7.53 -11.90
CA ILE A 796 10.43 -6.12 -11.69
C ILE A 796 11.80 -5.94 -11.04
N THR A 797 12.23 -4.71 -10.80
CA THR A 797 13.43 -4.42 -10.00
C THR A 797 13.07 -3.69 -8.72
N PHE A 798 13.66 -4.14 -7.60
CA PHE A 798 13.45 -3.53 -6.29
C PHE A 798 14.75 -3.53 -5.47
N SER A 799 14.78 -2.86 -4.33
CA SER A 799 15.94 -2.93 -3.43
C SER A 799 16.17 -4.38 -3.01
N VAL A 800 17.42 -4.85 -3.11
CA VAL A 800 17.73 -6.25 -2.86
C VAL A 800 17.35 -6.66 -1.43
N SER A 801 16.70 -7.81 -1.32
CA SER A 801 16.39 -8.48 -0.07
C SER A 801 16.85 -9.92 -0.16
N ARG A 802 17.04 -10.57 0.99
CA ARG A 802 17.35 -12.01 1.07
C ARG A 802 16.10 -12.89 1.03
N SER A 803 14.93 -12.29 0.92
CA SER A 803 13.66 -13.02 0.81
C SER A 803 13.50 -13.74 -0.53
N SER A 804 12.68 -14.76 -0.56
CA SER A 804 12.44 -15.63 -1.70
C SER A 804 12.06 -14.92 -3.01
N PRO A 805 11.35 -13.79 -3.05
CA PRO A 805 11.04 -13.07 -4.29
C PRO A 805 12.26 -12.62 -5.11
N PHE A 806 13.46 -12.60 -4.51
CA PHE A 806 14.71 -12.20 -5.14
C PHE A 806 15.60 -13.36 -5.52
N ILE A 807 15.19 -14.60 -5.29
CA ILE A 807 16.03 -15.79 -5.51
C ILE A 807 15.70 -16.41 -6.87
N PHE A 808 16.70 -16.46 -7.71
CA PHE A 808 16.66 -17.00 -9.06
C PHE A 808 17.72 -18.06 -9.25
N ASN A 809 17.43 -19.01 -10.15
CA ASN A 809 18.40 -19.98 -10.62
C ASN A 809 18.54 -19.91 -12.14
N PHE A 810 19.74 -20.22 -12.62
CA PHE A 810 20.04 -20.38 -14.02
C PHE A 810 19.85 -21.87 -14.37
N TYR A 811 19.04 -22.13 -15.37
CA TYR A 811 18.90 -23.45 -15.94
C TYR A 811 19.42 -23.41 -17.36
N GLU A 812 20.53 -24.13 -17.60
CA GLU A 812 21.17 -24.18 -18.90
C GLU A 812 20.37 -25.07 -19.85
N THR A 813 20.07 -24.53 -21.03
CA THR A 813 19.46 -25.30 -22.12
C THR A 813 20.54 -25.97 -22.96
N GLU A 814 20.31 -27.20 -23.43
CA GLU A 814 21.20 -27.80 -24.44
C GLU A 814 21.17 -26.90 -25.68
N GLY A 815 22.31 -26.34 -26.06
CA GLY A 815 22.44 -25.54 -27.28
C GLY A 815 22.12 -26.39 -28.53
N GLU A 816 21.19 -25.87 -29.37
CA GLU A 816 21.03 -26.41 -30.74
C GLU A 816 22.25 -26.14 -31.64
#